data_b32a5c68d12ff578b340752d9555d92c
#
_entry.id   b32a5c68d12ff578b340752d9555d92c
#
_cell.length_a   1.000
_cell.length_b   1.000
_cell.length_c   1.000
_cell.angle_alpha   90.00
_cell.angle_beta   90.00
_cell.angle_gamma   90.00
#
_symmetry.space_group_name_H-M   'P 1'
#
loop_
_entity.id
_entity.type
_entity.pdbx_description
1 polymer ?
#
loop_
_entity_poly.entity_id
_entity_poly.type
_entity_poly.pdbx_seq_one_letter_code
_entity_poly.pdbx_strand_id
1 'polypeptide(L)'
;MIFALVGNQNCGKTTLFNQLTGSNQHVGNFPGVTVDSKEGVMRGAKGCSVVDLPGIYSLRPYTAEEIVTRDFILNQKPDGIINIVDATNIERNLYLTLQLLEMQIPMVLALNMMDEVRGNGGTIDVQKMSDELGIPVVPIAAAKNEGIEELVDSAVRAARTRTLPKRVDFCDDGPVHRCIHAVSHLIEDHAQAAGMARRFAATKLIEGDEDIISRLLLNQNELEMVEHSIVEMEDEGKLDRNAAIASMRYDYIERLCSKTVVKCRESREHLRSVRIDRVLTNKYAALPIFVGIMLLIFWLTFDVVGAGLQDLLALGISRLSAVVDHGLTAYGMNPVVHSLIIDGIFAGVGSVVSFLPIIVVMFFFLSILEDTGYMARVAFVMDKLLRKIGLSGRSFVPMLIGFGCTVPAVMATRTLPSARDRRLTILLTPFMSCSAKIPIYAVFTAAFFPQHAVLVMALLYFGGMAIGVLISLLLNHTVFRGNPVPFVMELPNYRLPTLKSVAMLLWDKARDFLQRAFTVIFVATLAIWFLESFDLHLNFVTDSSRSLLASIGRILAPVFRPLGFEDWRVTTALITGFTAKEAVVSTLGILTGAGTEHLSAALSGLFTPLSAVSFLTFTLLYTPCVAAIAAIGRE
;
A
#
# COMPACT_ATOMS: atom_id res chain seq x y z
N MET A 1 15.54 5.71 30.03
CA MET A 1 14.12 5.33 30.06
C MET A 1 13.60 5.30 28.64
N ILE A 2 12.84 4.28 28.29
CA ILE A 2 12.25 4.11 26.96
C ILE A 2 10.75 4.34 27.04
N PHE A 3 10.25 5.26 26.23
CA PHE A 3 8.83 5.55 26.11
C PHE A 3 8.26 5.00 24.81
N ALA A 4 7.09 4.38 24.88
CA ALA A 4 6.32 3.98 23.71
C ALA A 4 5.32 5.09 23.32
N LEU A 5 5.41 5.62 22.12
CA LEU A 5 4.41 6.55 21.59
C LEU A 5 3.33 5.76 20.84
N VAL A 6 2.13 5.74 21.38
CA VAL A 6 0.98 4.94 20.90
C VAL A 6 -0.20 5.85 20.60
N GLY A 7 -0.93 5.57 19.55
CA GLY A 7 -2.16 6.29 19.21
C GLY A 7 -2.79 5.80 17.93
N ASN A 8 -3.99 6.29 17.65
CA ASN A 8 -4.74 5.94 16.45
C ASN A 8 -4.07 6.50 15.18
N GLN A 9 -4.47 5.98 14.04
CA GLN A 9 -4.09 6.59 12.76
C GLN A 9 -4.65 8.03 12.70
N ASN A 10 -3.87 8.95 12.13
CA ASN A 10 -4.24 10.36 11.95
C ASN A 10 -4.42 11.21 13.24
N CYS A 11 -4.11 10.71 14.43
CA CYS A 11 -4.17 11.49 15.68
C CYS A 11 -3.02 12.52 15.83
N GLY A 12 -2.12 12.63 14.86
CA GLY A 12 -0.96 13.54 14.89
C GLY A 12 0.30 12.95 15.53
N LYS A 13 0.40 11.63 15.63
CA LYS A 13 1.50 10.88 16.25
C LYS A 13 2.88 11.24 15.67
N THR A 14 3.05 11.19 14.35
CA THR A 14 4.31 11.55 13.68
C THR A 14 4.68 13.01 13.91
N THR A 15 3.72 13.91 13.96
CA THR A 15 3.96 15.32 14.29
C THR A 15 4.48 15.47 15.71
N LEU A 16 3.84 14.80 16.68
CA LEU A 16 4.29 14.79 18.06
C LEU A 16 5.69 14.17 18.20
N PHE A 17 5.95 13.03 17.55
CA PHE A 17 7.27 12.39 17.55
C PHE A 17 8.37 13.34 17.06
N ASN A 18 8.12 14.07 15.96
CA ASN A 18 9.06 15.06 15.42
C ASN A 18 9.30 16.24 16.39
N GLN A 19 8.29 16.68 17.13
CA GLN A 19 8.45 17.69 18.17
C GLN A 19 9.27 17.19 19.34
N LEU A 20 9.02 15.94 19.79
CA LEU A 20 9.72 15.32 20.91
C LEU A 20 11.21 15.05 20.60
N THR A 21 11.55 14.67 19.36
CA THR A 21 12.90 14.18 19.01
C THR A 21 13.72 15.18 18.17
N GLY A 22 13.06 15.99 17.36
CA GLY A 22 13.71 16.88 16.40
C GLY A 22 14.40 16.13 15.27
N SER A 23 15.67 16.49 14.97
CA SER A 23 16.46 15.87 13.88
C SER A 23 17.19 14.59 14.28
N ASN A 24 17.18 14.22 15.57
CA ASN A 24 17.90 13.05 16.09
C ASN A 24 17.01 11.81 16.09
N GLN A 25 16.79 11.24 14.91
CA GLN A 25 15.96 10.06 14.72
C GLN A 25 16.74 8.93 14.06
N HIS A 26 16.57 7.71 14.56
CA HIS A 26 16.97 6.48 13.89
C HIS A 26 15.75 5.85 13.22
N VAL A 27 15.86 5.56 11.93
CA VAL A 27 14.82 4.90 11.15
C VAL A 27 15.31 3.50 10.80
N GLY A 28 14.53 2.49 11.13
CA GLY A 28 14.78 1.08 10.81
C GLY A 28 13.46 0.34 10.67
N ASN A 29 13.50 -0.98 10.62
CA ASN A 29 12.30 -1.82 10.66
C ASN A 29 12.24 -2.56 12.00
N PHE A 30 11.04 -2.83 12.49
CA PHE A 30 10.88 -3.73 13.63
C PHE A 30 11.38 -5.14 13.27
N PRO A 31 12.04 -5.86 14.20
CA PRO A 31 12.58 -7.18 13.92
C PRO A 31 11.52 -8.16 13.38
N GLY A 32 11.82 -8.80 12.25
CA GLY A 32 10.97 -9.84 11.66
C GLY A 32 9.77 -9.36 10.85
N VAL A 33 9.57 -8.04 10.70
CA VAL A 33 8.44 -7.46 9.95
C VAL A 33 8.89 -6.27 9.09
N THR A 34 8.09 -5.95 8.06
CA THR A 34 8.32 -4.81 7.16
C THR A 34 7.68 -3.51 7.66
N VAL A 35 7.58 -3.35 8.96
CA VAL A 35 6.99 -2.17 9.60
C VAL A 35 8.11 -1.25 10.05
N ASP A 36 8.03 0.03 9.67
CA ASP A 36 9.03 1.03 10.02
C ASP A 36 9.09 1.27 11.52
N SER A 37 10.30 1.26 12.07
CA SER A 37 10.59 1.64 13.45
C SER A 37 11.32 2.97 13.47
N LYS A 38 10.85 3.91 14.28
CA LYS A 38 11.51 5.20 14.50
C LYS A 38 11.79 5.36 15.98
N GLU A 39 13.05 5.54 16.33
CA GLU A 39 13.47 5.83 17.68
C GLU A 39 14.23 7.15 17.71
N GLY A 40 14.02 7.93 18.78
CA GLY A 40 14.72 9.19 18.94
C GLY A 40 14.88 9.59 20.40
N VAL A 41 15.91 10.38 20.69
CA VAL A 41 16.15 10.93 22.02
C VAL A 41 15.18 12.08 22.29
N MET A 42 14.50 12.05 23.44
CA MET A 42 13.55 13.09 23.83
C MET A 42 14.25 14.39 24.18
N ARG A 43 13.79 15.49 23.57
CA ARG A 43 14.21 16.84 23.94
C ARG A 43 13.67 17.19 25.33
N GLY A 44 14.49 17.89 26.13
CA GLY A 44 14.11 18.27 27.49
C GLY A 44 14.27 17.17 28.54
N ALA A 45 14.48 15.89 28.17
CA ALA A 45 14.61 14.79 29.12
C ALA A 45 15.90 13.97 28.85
N LYS A 46 16.99 14.28 29.55
CA LYS A 46 18.27 13.56 29.40
C LYS A 46 18.14 12.08 29.74
N GLY A 47 18.62 11.22 28.83
CA GLY A 47 18.61 9.77 29.01
C GLY A 47 17.23 9.11 28.79
N CYS A 48 16.30 9.83 28.14
CA CYS A 48 15.01 9.30 27.73
C CYS A 48 14.97 9.19 26.20
N SER A 49 14.51 8.04 25.68
CA SER A 49 14.21 7.83 24.28
C SER A 49 12.73 7.55 24.08
N VAL A 50 12.21 7.86 22.89
CA VAL A 50 10.83 7.56 22.49
C VAL A 50 10.86 6.73 21.22
N VAL A 51 10.04 5.68 21.19
CA VAL A 51 9.84 4.81 20.04
C VAL A 51 8.47 5.09 19.45
N ASP A 52 8.43 5.48 18.16
CA ASP A 52 7.19 5.71 17.41
C ASP A 52 6.63 4.36 16.98
N LEU A 53 5.54 3.93 17.59
CA LEU A 53 4.85 2.70 17.24
C LEU A 53 3.82 2.97 16.12
N PRO A 54 3.48 1.98 15.30
CA PRO A 54 2.46 2.13 14.27
C PRO A 54 1.13 2.64 14.83
N GLY A 55 0.38 3.39 13.99
CA GLY A 55 -0.97 3.85 14.36
C GLY A 55 -1.96 2.71 14.31
N ILE A 56 -2.61 2.42 15.44
CA ILE A 56 -3.54 1.30 15.60
C ILE A 56 -4.86 1.75 16.22
N TYR A 57 -5.92 0.98 16.03
CA TYR A 57 -7.21 1.23 16.65
C TYR A 57 -7.49 0.33 17.85
N SER A 58 -6.86 -0.84 17.88
CA SER A 58 -6.99 -1.81 18.96
C SER A 58 -5.71 -2.64 19.10
N LEU A 59 -5.57 -3.35 20.21
CA LEU A 59 -4.48 -4.31 20.45
C LEU A 59 -4.88 -5.74 20.02
N ARG A 60 -5.72 -5.88 18.98
CA ARG A 60 -6.07 -7.18 18.40
C ARG A 60 -5.07 -7.57 17.31
N PRO A 61 -4.71 -8.85 17.16
CA PRO A 61 -3.68 -9.29 16.21
C PRO A 61 -4.21 -9.44 14.78
N TYR A 62 -4.93 -8.42 14.24
CA TYR A 62 -5.45 -8.47 12.88
C TYR A 62 -4.48 -7.93 11.83
N THR A 63 -3.70 -6.92 12.19
CA THR A 63 -2.74 -6.29 11.27
C THR A 63 -1.32 -6.43 11.80
N ALA A 64 -0.32 -6.33 10.90
CA ALA A 64 1.09 -6.36 11.30
C ALA A 64 1.42 -5.21 12.27
N GLU A 65 0.81 -4.05 12.09
CA GLU A 65 0.98 -2.88 12.94
C GLU A 65 0.46 -3.12 14.37
N GLU A 66 -0.70 -3.77 14.50
CA GLU A 66 -1.29 -4.10 15.80
C GLU A 66 -0.45 -5.15 16.54
N ILE A 67 0.03 -6.17 15.81
CA ILE A 67 0.93 -7.21 16.36
C ILE A 67 2.22 -6.57 16.84
N VAL A 68 2.88 -5.74 16.00
CA VAL A 68 4.14 -5.07 16.36
C VAL A 68 3.99 -4.19 17.59
N THR A 69 2.92 -3.37 17.65
CA THR A 69 2.67 -2.48 18.78
C THR A 69 2.43 -3.27 20.05
N ARG A 70 1.60 -4.32 20.00
CA ARG A 70 1.32 -5.18 21.14
C ARG A 70 2.57 -5.90 21.64
N ASP A 71 3.33 -6.53 20.71
CA ASP A 71 4.54 -7.28 21.06
C ASP A 71 5.63 -6.39 21.59
N PHE A 72 5.78 -5.16 21.08
CA PHE A 72 6.71 -4.19 21.64
C PHE A 72 6.37 -3.89 23.11
N ILE A 73 5.10 -3.60 23.41
CA ILE A 73 4.68 -3.26 24.78
C ILE A 73 4.83 -4.46 25.71
N LEU A 74 4.45 -5.67 25.30
CA LEU A 74 4.51 -6.88 26.12
C LEU A 74 5.93 -7.39 26.34
N ASN A 75 6.78 -7.37 25.31
CA ASN A 75 8.10 -8.00 25.35
C ASN A 75 9.20 -7.02 25.74
N GLN A 76 9.17 -5.76 25.25
CA GLN A 76 10.19 -4.75 25.56
C GLN A 76 9.90 -4.01 26.87
N LYS A 77 8.64 -4.06 27.37
CA LYS A 77 8.22 -3.46 28.65
C LYS A 77 8.74 -2.03 28.80
N PRO A 78 8.27 -1.07 28.01
CA PRO A 78 8.73 0.31 28.09
C PRO A 78 8.51 0.88 29.49
N ASP A 79 9.34 1.83 29.91
CA ASP A 79 9.23 2.49 31.21
C ASP A 79 7.96 3.34 31.32
N GLY A 80 7.38 3.76 30.17
CA GLY A 80 6.14 4.49 30.13
C GLY A 80 5.53 4.53 28.74
N ILE A 81 4.23 4.82 28.67
CA ILE A 81 3.47 4.99 27.42
C ILE A 81 3.03 6.45 27.32
N ILE A 82 3.29 7.07 26.18
CA ILE A 82 2.68 8.34 25.78
C ILE A 82 1.56 7.97 24.78
N ASN A 83 0.32 8.02 25.24
CA ASN A 83 -0.83 7.74 24.38
C ASN A 83 -1.36 9.05 23.82
N ILE A 84 -1.30 9.22 22.49
CA ILE A 84 -1.83 10.40 21.80
C ILE A 84 -3.23 10.12 21.26
N VAL A 85 -4.15 11.03 21.56
CA VAL A 85 -5.57 10.97 21.21
C VAL A 85 -5.97 12.24 20.46
N ASP A 86 -6.69 12.08 19.37
CA ASP A 86 -7.34 13.18 18.68
C ASP A 86 -8.57 13.67 19.49
N ALA A 87 -8.45 14.85 20.07
CA ALA A 87 -9.49 15.45 20.90
C ALA A 87 -10.75 15.85 20.11
N THR A 88 -10.66 16.00 18.80
CA THR A 88 -11.82 16.27 17.93
C THR A 88 -12.68 15.03 17.71
N ASN A 89 -12.09 13.83 17.87
CA ASN A 89 -12.74 12.53 17.69
C ASN A 89 -12.47 11.60 18.89
N ILE A 90 -12.66 12.15 20.09
CA ILE A 90 -12.17 11.58 21.33
C ILE A 90 -12.80 10.23 21.67
N GLU A 91 -14.12 10.06 21.46
CA GLU A 91 -14.85 8.84 21.81
C GLU A 91 -14.22 7.60 21.17
N ARG A 92 -13.88 7.68 19.90
CA ARG A 92 -13.25 6.59 19.17
C ARG A 92 -11.82 6.32 19.58
N ASN A 93 -11.07 7.39 19.84
CA ASN A 93 -9.65 7.27 20.19
C ASN A 93 -9.47 6.68 21.60
N LEU A 94 -10.37 6.93 22.52
CA LEU A 94 -10.34 6.39 23.87
C LEU A 94 -10.50 4.86 23.93
N TYR A 95 -11.01 4.21 22.89
CA TYR A 95 -11.11 2.75 22.85
C TYR A 95 -9.74 2.06 22.98
N LEU A 96 -8.73 2.55 22.29
CA LEU A 96 -7.34 2.08 22.43
C LEU A 96 -6.78 2.45 23.82
N THR A 97 -7.09 3.65 24.31
CA THR A 97 -6.66 4.11 25.63
C THR A 97 -7.08 3.15 26.74
N LEU A 98 -8.34 2.68 26.72
CA LEU A 98 -8.83 1.73 27.73
C LEU A 98 -8.06 0.39 27.68
N GLN A 99 -7.71 -0.10 26.50
CA GLN A 99 -6.92 -1.33 26.37
C GLN A 99 -5.48 -1.14 26.90
N LEU A 100 -4.89 0.04 26.70
CA LEU A 100 -3.57 0.37 27.23
C LEU A 100 -3.60 0.49 28.76
N LEU A 101 -4.68 1.04 29.35
CA LEU A 101 -4.86 1.09 30.81
C LEU A 101 -4.90 -0.31 31.43
N GLU A 102 -5.56 -1.27 30.77
CA GLU A 102 -5.60 -2.66 31.22
C GLU A 102 -4.20 -3.31 31.30
N MET A 103 -3.21 -2.82 30.53
CA MET A 103 -1.83 -3.33 30.55
C MET A 103 -1.02 -2.93 31.79
N GLN A 104 -1.51 -2.00 32.62
CA GLN A 104 -0.88 -1.58 33.88
C GLN A 104 0.58 -1.12 33.72
N ILE A 105 0.84 -0.29 32.72
CA ILE A 105 2.12 0.39 32.50
C ILE A 105 1.95 1.88 32.80
N PRO A 106 2.95 2.57 33.40
CA PRO A 106 2.89 4.01 33.60
C PRO A 106 2.54 4.73 32.30
N MET A 107 1.51 5.56 32.29
CA MET A 107 0.98 6.16 31.07
C MET A 107 0.56 7.62 31.28
N VAL A 108 0.72 8.42 30.21
CA VAL A 108 0.20 9.78 30.10
C VAL A 108 -0.65 9.86 28.84
N LEU A 109 -1.81 10.50 28.94
CA LEU A 109 -2.69 10.78 27.81
C LEU A 109 -2.42 12.18 27.27
N ALA A 110 -2.02 12.26 26.00
CA ALA A 110 -1.83 13.52 25.26
C ALA A 110 -3.08 13.81 24.42
N LEU A 111 -3.90 14.78 24.83
CA LEU A 111 -5.04 15.26 24.06
C LEU A 111 -4.56 16.22 22.99
N ASN A 112 -4.43 15.75 21.76
CA ASN A 112 -3.95 16.54 20.63
C ASN A 112 -5.10 17.27 19.91
N MET A 113 -4.75 18.28 19.09
CA MET A 113 -5.71 19.11 18.34
C MET A 113 -6.64 19.95 19.25
N MET A 114 -6.19 20.30 20.46
CA MET A 114 -6.94 21.11 21.40
C MET A 114 -7.19 22.53 20.88
N ASP A 115 -6.37 23.03 19.98
CA ASP A 115 -6.58 24.27 19.25
C ASP A 115 -7.81 24.20 18.32
N GLU A 116 -8.03 23.06 17.66
CA GLU A 116 -9.20 22.83 16.82
C GLU A 116 -10.47 22.70 17.69
N VAL A 117 -10.40 21.99 18.82
CA VAL A 117 -11.52 21.88 19.77
C VAL A 117 -11.95 23.25 20.26
N ARG A 118 -11.01 24.09 20.72
CA ARG A 118 -11.28 25.46 21.18
C ARG A 118 -11.79 26.35 20.04
N GLY A 119 -11.19 26.24 18.86
CA GLY A 119 -11.60 27.01 17.67
C GLY A 119 -13.03 26.70 17.20
N ASN A 120 -13.52 25.49 17.45
CA ASN A 120 -14.87 25.06 17.12
C ASN A 120 -15.89 25.21 18.29
N GLY A 121 -15.49 25.90 19.38
CA GLY A 121 -16.36 26.18 20.52
C GLY A 121 -16.62 24.98 21.43
N GLY A 122 -15.81 23.93 21.34
CA GLY A 122 -15.83 22.82 22.28
C GLY A 122 -14.91 23.05 23.47
N THR A 123 -15.15 22.33 24.55
CA THR A 123 -14.28 22.31 25.73
C THR A 123 -14.18 20.89 26.29
N ILE A 124 -13.01 20.56 26.83
CA ILE A 124 -12.76 19.30 27.53
C ILE A 124 -12.28 19.65 28.93
N ASP A 125 -12.94 19.09 29.94
CA ASP A 125 -12.50 19.18 31.33
C ASP A 125 -11.38 18.17 31.57
N VAL A 126 -10.14 18.64 31.34
CA VAL A 126 -8.93 17.84 31.40
C VAL A 126 -8.69 17.26 32.79
N GLN A 127 -8.96 18.05 33.85
CA GLN A 127 -8.78 17.59 35.23
C GLN A 127 -9.75 16.48 35.58
N LYS A 128 -11.02 16.66 35.27
CA LYS A 128 -12.04 15.64 35.51
C LYS A 128 -11.81 14.38 34.72
N MET A 129 -11.31 14.50 33.47
CA MET A 129 -10.93 13.35 32.66
C MET A 129 -9.73 12.61 33.25
N SER A 130 -8.73 13.33 33.76
CA SER A 130 -7.59 12.75 34.47
C SER A 130 -8.02 11.98 35.72
N ASP A 131 -8.95 12.52 36.50
CA ASP A 131 -9.47 11.88 37.69
C ASP A 131 -10.29 10.63 37.38
N GLU A 132 -11.13 10.66 36.35
CA GLU A 132 -11.96 9.53 35.92
C GLU A 132 -11.12 8.40 35.28
N LEU A 133 -10.07 8.71 34.49
CA LEU A 133 -9.17 7.72 33.89
C LEU A 133 -8.08 7.24 34.87
N GLY A 134 -7.80 8.01 35.91
CA GLY A 134 -6.76 7.71 36.89
C GLY A 134 -5.33 7.82 36.36
N ILE A 135 -5.11 8.62 35.32
CA ILE A 135 -3.80 8.91 34.70
C ILE A 135 -3.67 10.41 34.41
N PRO A 136 -2.45 10.95 34.30
CA PRO A 136 -2.23 12.31 33.84
C PRO A 136 -2.76 12.52 32.42
N VAL A 137 -3.50 13.60 32.21
CA VAL A 137 -4.02 14.03 30.91
C VAL A 137 -3.45 15.41 30.59
N VAL A 138 -2.78 15.55 29.46
CA VAL A 138 -2.13 16.81 29.05
C VAL A 138 -2.71 17.30 27.72
N PRO A 139 -3.30 18.50 27.67
CA PRO A 139 -3.81 19.09 26.44
C PRO A 139 -2.65 19.63 25.59
N ILE A 140 -2.58 19.23 24.32
CA ILE A 140 -1.52 19.63 23.40
C ILE A 140 -2.09 20.11 22.05
N ALA A 141 -1.26 20.89 21.32
CA ALA A 141 -1.42 21.14 19.90
C ALA A 141 -0.07 20.88 19.21
N ALA A 142 0.18 19.63 18.83
CA ALA A 142 1.48 19.18 18.31
C ALA A 142 1.93 19.97 17.08
N ALA A 143 1.01 20.38 16.19
CA ALA A 143 1.31 21.20 15.02
C ALA A 143 1.83 22.59 15.37
N LYS A 144 1.45 23.14 16.54
CA LYS A 144 1.85 24.47 17.05
C LYS A 144 2.92 24.42 18.12
N ASN A 145 3.37 23.20 18.48
CA ASN A 145 4.33 22.96 19.58
C ASN A 145 3.82 23.47 20.96
N GLU A 146 2.50 23.43 21.20
CA GLU A 146 1.89 23.83 22.46
C GLU A 146 1.72 22.61 23.39
N GLY A 147 2.05 22.75 24.69
CA GLY A 147 1.86 21.72 25.73
C GLY A 147 2.89 20.58 25.70
N ILE A 148 3.91 20.64 24.84
CA ILE A 148 4.87 19.53 24.65
C ILE A 148 5.80 19.38 25.86
N GLU A 149 6.28 20.49 26.46
CA GLU A 149 7.14 20.47 27.64
C GLU A 149 6.40 19.86 28.86
N GLU A 150 5.15 20.27 29.07
CA GLU A 150 4.30 19.71 30.15
C GLU A 150 4.04 18.22 29.96
N LEU A 151 3.86 17.79 28.70
CA LEU A 151 3.71 16.37 28.36
C LEU A 151 4.96 15.56 28.70
N VAL A 152 6.15 16.06 28.33
CA VAL A 152 7.43 15.41 28.64
C VAL A 152 7.63 15.31 30.14
N ASP A 153 7.41 16.39 30.88
CA ASP A 153 7.57 16.41 32.34
C ASP A 153 6.59 15.43 33.04
N SER A 154 5.36 15.37 32.56
CA SER A 154 4.34 14.47 33.09
C SER A 154 4.67 13.00 32.80
N ALA A 155 5.13 12.70 31.58
CA ALA A 155 5.55 11.35 31.18
C ALA A 155 6.76 10.87 32.01
N VAL A 156 7.80 11.70 32.12
CA VAL A 156 9.00 11.38 32.91
C VAL A 156 8.67 11.21 34.39
N ARG A 157 7.78 12.04 34.93
CA ARG A 157 7.31 11.93 36.31
C ARG A 157 6.57 10.62 36.53
N ALA A 158 5.61 10.28 35.68
CA ALA A 158 4.82 9.04 35.78
C ALA A 158 5.71 7.80 35.71
N ALA A 159 6.70 7.78 34.81
CA ALA A 159 7.65 6.68 34.68
C ALA A 159 8.59 6.56 35.91
N ARG A 160 9.13 7.68 36.40
CA ARG A 160 10.04 7.69 37.58
C ARG A 160 9.34 7.24 38.85
N THR A 161 8.11 7.69 39.07
CA THR A 161 7.32 7.31 40.26
C THR A 161 6.61 5.96 40.08
N ARG A 162 6.71 5.32 38.90
CA ARG A 162 6.00 4.10 38.54
C ARG A 162 4.52 4.20 38.86
N THR A 163 3.92 5.35 38.55
CA THR A 163 2.50 5.59 38.78
C THR A 163 1.67 4.75 37.80
N LEU A 164 1.11 3.66 38.30
CA LEU A 164 0.24 2.79 37.52
C LEU A 164 -1.14 3.42 37.35
N PRO A 165 -1.89 3.11 36.26
CA PRO A 165 -3.26 3.50 36.11
C PRO A 165 -4.10 3.05 37.30
N LYS A 166 -4.80 4.01 37.95
CA LYS A 166 -5.62 3.71 39.13
C LYS A 166 -6.92 2.98 38.77
N ARG A 167 -7.44 3.23 37.56
CA ARG A 167 -8.68 2.63 37.12
C ARG A 167 -8.43 1.69 35.95
N VAL A 168 -8.80 0.43 36.13
CA VAL A 168 -8.70 -0.64 35.14
C VAL A 168 -10.03 -1.35 34.93
N ASP A 169 -10.97 -1.17 35.85
CA ASP A 169 -12.32 -1.71 35.74
C ASP A 169 -13.25 -0.69 35.12
N PHE A 170 -13.75 -1.03 33.93
CA PHE A 170 -14.63 -0.19 33.13
C PHE A 170 -16.06 -0.77 33.07
N CYS A 171 -16.28 -1.92 33.72
CA CYS A 171 -17.55 -2.62 33.68
C CYS A 171 -18.56 -2.03 34.66
N ASP A 172 -19.81 -2.06 34.27
CA ASP A 172 -20.94 -2.02 35.22
C ASP A 172 -21.24 -3.43 35.72
N ASP A 173 -21.91 -3.52 36.86
CA ASP A 173 -22.38 -4.79 37.38
C ASP A 173 -23.30 -5.48 36.37
N GLY A 174 -22.89 -6.67 35.91
CA GLY A 174 -23.61 -7.41 34.88
C GLY A 174 -22.88 -8.67 34.43
N PRO A 175 -23.39 -9.34 33.38
CA PRO A 175 -22.79 -10.61 32.89
C PRO A 175 -21.34 -10.46 32.47
N VAL A 176 -20.98 -9.36 31.79
CA VAL A 176 -19.63 -9.07 31.34
C VAL A 176 -18.68 -8.89 32.52
N HIS A 177 -19.12 -8.15 33.56
CA HIS A 177 -18.33 -7.94 34.78
C HIS A 177 -18.05 -9.28 35.48
N ARG A 178 -19.09 -10.11 35.70
CA ARG A 178 -18.93 -11.43 36.34
C ARG A 178 -17.98 -12.32 35.55
N CYS A 179 -18.10 -12.38 34.21
CA CYS A 179 -17.24 -13.17 33.35
C CYS A 179 -15.77 -12.71 33.46
N ILE A 180 -15.49 -11.42 33.27
CA ILE A 180 -14.11 -10.89 33.36
C ILE A 180 -13.55 -11.14 34.76
N HIS A 181 -14.35 -10.97 35.82
CA HIS A 181 -13.89 -11.19 37.19
C HIS A 181 -13.56 -12.67 37.44
N ALA A 182 -14.46 -13.59 37.07
CA ALA A 182 -14.23 -15.03 37.20
C ALA A 182 -13.00 -15.50 36.44
N VAL A 183 -12.88 -15.12 35.15
CA VAL A 183 -11.72 -15.45 34.32
C VAL A 183 -10.44 -14.83 34.88
N SER A 184 -10.48 -13.57 35.34
CA SER A 184 -9.31 -12.90 35.94
C SER A 184 -8.77 -13.64 37.17
N HIS A 185 -9.65 -14.16 38.02
CA HIS A 185 -9.24 -14.95 39.18
C HIS A 185 -8.68 -16.32 38.79
N LEU A 186 -9.32 -16.98 37.82
CA LEU A 186 -8.88 -18.30 37.34
C LEU A 186 -7.45 -18.27 36.76
N ILE A 187 -7.09 -17.19 36.05
CA ILE A 187 -5.81 -17.10 35.34
C ILE A 187 -4.74 -16.29 36.11
N GLU A 188 -4.96 -15.92 37.37
CA GLU A 188 -4.09 -14.99 38.11
C GLU A 188 -2.62 -15.46 38.15
N ASP A 189 -2.40 -16.73 38.53
CA ASP A 189 -1.05 -17.31 38.59
C ASP A 189 -0.41 -17.43 37.21
N HIS A 190 -1.17 -17.80 36.20
CA HIS A 190 -0.73 -17.92 34.80
C HIS A 190 -0.35 -16.55 34.22
N ALA A 191 -1.17 -15.54 34.46
CA ALA A 191 -0.90 -14.18 34.00
C ALA A 191 0.36 -13.60 34.68
N GLN A 192 0.54 -13.85 35.97
CA GLN A 192 1.74 -13.45 36.70
C GLN A 192 2.98 -14.17 36.16
N ALA A 193 2.92 -15.47 35.93
CA ALA A 193 4.02 -16.26 35.35
C ALA A 193 4.39 -15.78 33.94
N ALA A 194 3.38 -15.42 33.11
CA ALA A 194 3.57 -14.84 31.79
C ALA A 194 4.02 -13.35 31.82
N GLY A 195 4.05 -12.72 33.02
CA GLY A 195 4.44 -11.33 33.17
C GLY A 195 3.48 -10.32 32.56
N MET A 196 2.17 -10.68 32.50
CA MET A 196 1.09 -9.88 31.94
C MET A 196 0.14 -9.38 33.03
N ALA A 197 -0.46 -8.21 32.80
CA ALA A 197 -1.52 -7.71 33.69
C ALA A 197 -2.75 -8.62 33.64
N ARG A 198 -3.23 -9.04 34.79
CA ARG A 198 -4.31 -10.02 34.95
C ARG A 198 -5.55 -9.68 34.15
N ARG A 199 -6.00 -8.42 34.23
CA ARG A 199 -7.22 -7.99 33.53
C ARG A 199 -7.05 -7.94 32.03
N PHE A 200 -5.91 -7.47 31.54
CA PHE A 200 -5.57 -7.51 30.11
C PHE A 200 -5.58 -8.95 29.56
N ALA A 201 -4.94 -9.87 30.29
CA ALA A 201 -4.93 -11.28 29.93
C ALA A 201 -6.35 -11.88 29.89
N ALA A 202 -7.18 -11.57 30.90
CA ALA A 202 -8.57 -12.06 30.96
C ALA A 202 -9.42 -11.53 29.81
N THR A 203 -9.38 -10.23 29.53
CA THR A 203 -10.17 -9.64 28.42
C THR A 203 -9.73 -10.20 27.06
N LYS A 204 -8.42 -10.42 26.85
CA LYS A 204 -7.90 -11.01 25.61
C LYS A 204 -8.24 -12.50 25.48
N LEU A 205 -8.23 -13.22 26.56
CA LEU A 205 -8.65 -14.63 26.60
C LEU A 205 -10.13 -14.76 26.22
N ILE A 206 -11.01 -13.90 26.78
CA ILE A 206 -12.43 -13.85 26.44
C ILE A 206 -12.62 -13.47 24.96
N GLU A 207 -11.83 -12.51 24.43
CA GLU A 207 -11.85 -12.13 23.02
C GLU A 207 -11.35 -13.25 22.07
N GLY A 208 -10.78 -14.36 22.61
CA GLY A 208 -10.27 -15.49 21.83
C GLY A 208 -8.92 -15.23 21.16
N ASP A 209 -8.04 -14.46 21.79
CA ASP A 209 -6.70 -14.17 21.26
C ASP A 209 -5.78 -15.39 21.42
N GLU A 210 -5.49 -16.08 20.29
CA GLU A 210 -4.73 -17.34 20.27
C GLU A 210 -3.28 -17.18 20.81
N ASP A 211 -2.64 -16.02 20.60
CA ASP A 211 -1.30 -15.76 21.12
C ASP A 211 -1.32 -15.65 22.65
N ILE A 212 -2.29 -14.96 23.21
CA ILE A 212 -2.45 -14.86 24.67
C ILE A 212 -2.83 -16.22 25.27
N ILE A 213 -3.72 -16.99 24.62
CA ILE A 213 -4.05 -18.36 25.04
C ILE A 213 -2.77 -19.20 25.12
N SER A 214 -1.92 -19.15 24.10
CA SER A 214 -0.67 -19.91 24.06
C SER A 214 0.35 -19.49 25.13
N ARG A 215 0.42 -18.20 25.47
CA ARG A 215 1.33 -17.66 26.49
C ARG A 215 0.89 -17.99 27.91
N LEU A 216 -0.41 -18.13 28.16
CA LEU A 216 -0.96 -18.43 29.48
C LEU A 216 -0.76 -19.90 29.86
N LEU A 217 -0.52 -20.81 28.91
CA LEU A 217 -0.28 -22.25 29.16
C LEU A 217 -1.35 -22.89 30.06
N LEU A 218 -2.63 -22.55 29.82
CA LEU A 218 -3.77 -23.10 30.57
C LEU A 218 -3.96 -24.59 30.25
N ASN A 219 -4.38 -25.36 31.25
CA ASN A 219 -4.74 -26.75 31.04
C ASN A 219 -6.15 -26.87 30.44
N GLN A 220 -6.52 -28.09 29.98
CA GLN A 220 -7.80 -28.32 29.33
C GLN A 220 -9.01 -27.97 30.21
N ASN A 221 -8.95 -28.30 31.51
CA ASN A 221 -10.04 -28.03 32.44
C ASN A 221 -10.23 -26.52 32.68
N GLU A 222 -9.13 -25.77 32.76
CA GLU A 222 -9.16 -24.31 32.89
C GLU A 222 -9.74 -23.66 31.66
N LEU A 223 -9.39 -24.12 30.46
CA LEU A 223 -9.98 -23.64 29.20
C LEU A 223 -11.48 -23.92 29.13
N GLU A 224 -11.95 -25.11 29.59
CA GLU A 224 -13.36 -25.43 29.66
C GLU A 224 -14.11 -24.54 30.66
N MET A 225 -13.51 -24.22 31.82
CA MET A 225 -14.09 -23.29 32.80
C MET A 225 -14.20 -21.86 32.24
N VAL A 226 -13.17 -21.41 31.52
CA VAL A 226 -13.19 -20.12 30.82
C VAL A 226 -14.32 -20.09 29.79
N GLU A 227 -14.40 -21.12 28.94
CA GLU A 227 -15.44 -21.19 27.90
C GLU A 227 -16.84 -21.27 28.50
N HIS A 228 -17.03 -21.99 29.62
CA HIS A 228 -18.29 -22.01 30.33
C HIS A 228 -18.72 -20.61 30.82
N SER A 229 -17.78 -19.86 31.40
CA SER A 229 -18.08 -18.48 31.87
C SER A 229 -18.38 -17.54 30.69
N ILE A 230 -17.78 -17.77 29.52
CA ILE A 230 -18.05 -16.99 28.29
C ILE A 230 -19.44 -17.33 27.76
N VAL A 231 -19.79 -18.62 27.66
CA VAL A 231 -21.12 -19.02 27.17
C VAL A 231 -22.22 -18.48 28.07
N GLU A 232 -22.06 -18.53 29.41
CA GLU A 232 -22.99 -17.91 30.34
C GLU A 232 -23.19 -16.40 30.11
N MET A 233 -22.06 -15.69 29.85
CA MET A 233 -22.11 -14.26 29.52
C MET A 233 -22.85 -14.00 28.19
N GLU A 234 -22.59 -14.81 27.16
CA GLU A 234 -23.21 -14.69 25.83
C GLU A 234 -24.71 -14.98 25.90
N ASP A 235 -25.12 -16.00 26.66
CA ASP A 235 -26.51 -16.39 26.82
C ASP A 235 -27.34 -15.35 27.62
N GLU A 236 -26.78 -14.80 28.69
CA GLU A 236 -27.44 -13.74 29.45
C GLU A 236 -27.44 -12.41 28.70
N GLY A 237 -26.31 -12.02 28.12
CA GLY A 237 -26.12 -10.73 27.42
C GLY A 237 -26.72 -10.70 26.01
N LYS A 238 -27.04 -11.86 25.42
CA LYS A 238 -27.50 -12.01 24.02
C LYS A 238 -26.57 -11.32 22.99
N LEU A 239 -25.29 -11.20 23.32
CA LEU A 239 -24.23 -10.65 22.49
C LEU A 239 -23.12 -11.65 22.42
N ASP A 240 -22.47 -11.76 21.26
CA ASP A 240 -21.22 -12.53 21.17
C ASP A 240 -20.12 -11.88 22.03
N ARG A 241 -19.14 -12.68 22.47
CA ARG A 241 -18.05 -12.27 23.36
C ARG A 241 -17.32 -11.00 22.92
N ASN A 242 -17.14 -10.83 21.63
CA ASN A 242 -16.46 -9.66 21.09
C ASN A 242 -17.34 -8.41 21.14
N ALA A 243 -18.61 -8.54 20.80
CA ALA A 243 -19.57 -7.46 20.88
C ALA A 243 -19.83 -7.05 22.34
N ALA A 244 -19.89 -8.02 23.27
CA ALA A 244 -20.09 -7.76 24.70
C ALA A 244 -18.93 -6.93 25.29
N ILE A 245 -17.66 -7.31 25.04
CA ILE A 245 -16.48 -6.57 25.49
C ILE A 245 -16.39 -5.19 24.82
N ALA A 246 -16.72 -5.09 23.52
CA ALA A 246 -16.74 -3.81 22.82
C ALA A 246 -17.82 -2.86 23.37
N SER A 247 -19.04 -3.37 23.58
CA SER A 247 -20.14 -2.58 24.16
C SER A 247 -19.76 -2.02 25.52
N MET A 248 -19.23 -2.85 26.41
CA MET A 248 -18.77 -2.44 27.75
C MET A 248 -17.78 -1.26 27.67
N ARG A 249 -16.78 -1.32 26.77
CA ARG A 249 -15.83 -0.23 26.61
C ARG A 249 -16.48 1.03 26.06
N TYR A 250 -17.36 0.91 25.07
CA TYR A 250 -18.06 2.08 24.49
C TYR A 250 -19.04 2.72 25.49
N ASP A 251 -19.75 1.93 26.28
CA ASP A 251 -20.67 2.44 27.33
C ASP A 251 -19.89 3.26 28.37
N TYR A 252 -18.70 2.79 28.75
CA TYR A 252 -17.84 3.56 29.65
C TYR A 252 -17.33 4.86 28.99
N ILE A 253 -16.89 4.80 27.72
CA ILE A 253 -16.40 5.97 26.97
C ILE A 253 -17.53 7.02 26.84
N GLU A 254 -18.74 6.60 26.51
CA GLU A 254 -19.88 7.49 26.39
C GLU A 254 -20.19 8.20 27.73
N ARG A 255 -20.17 7.49 28.83
CA ARG A 255 -20.32 8.09 30.17
C ARG A 255 -19.19 9.05 30.53
N LEU A 256 -17.94 8.69 30.22
CA LEU A 256 -16.81 9.55 30.45
C LEU A 256 -16.93 10.85 29.64
N CYS A 257 -17.19 10.72 28.34
CA CYS A 257 -17.32 11.87 27.45
C CYS A 257 -18.52 12.74 27.79
N SER A 258 -19.64 12.16 28.19
CA SER A 258 -20.83 12.94 28.63
C SER A 258 -20.54 13.82 29.85
N LYS A 259 -19.60 13.41 30.72
CA LYS A 259 -19.21 14.15 31.93
C LYS A 259 -18.11 15.18 31.70
N THR A 260 -17.22 14.94 30.71
CA THR A 260 -15.97 15.67 30.58
C THR A 260 -15.85 16.47 29.28
N VAL A 261 -16.66 16.16 28.28
CA VAL A 261 -16.58 16.78 26.95
C VAL A 261 -17.83 17.58 26.63
N VAL A 262 -17.68 18.87 26.40
CA VAL A 262 -18.70 19.68 25.73
C VAL A 262 -18.44 19.58 24.24
N LYS A 263 -19.31 18.85 23.54
CA LYS A 263 -19.13 18.58 22.10
C LYS A 263 -18.97 19.87 21.29
N CYS A 264 -17.95 19.90 20.46
CA CYS A 264 -17.77 20.95 19.48
C CYS A 264 -18.99 21.02 18.55
N ARG A 265 -19.31 22.21 18.03
CA ARG A 265 -20.11 22.28 16.80
C ARG A 265 -19.33 21.54 15.72
N GLU A 266 -20.00 20.66 14.97
CA GLU A 266 -19.36 19.95 13.86
C GLU A 266 -18.54 20.94 13.02
N SER A 267 -17.26 20.62 12.80
CA SER A 267 -16.37 21.51 12.06
C SER A 267 -16.94 21.73 10.65
N ARG A 268 -16.80 22.95 10.11
CA ARG A 268 -17.25 23.24 8.73
C ARG A 268 -16.59 22.31 7.71
N GLU A 269 -15.39 21.84 8.00
CA GLU A 269 -14.64 20.88 7.17
C GLU A 269 -15.29 19.49 7.24
N HIS A 270 -15.69 19.03 8.41
CA HIS A 270 -16.42 17.77 8.57
C HIS A 270 -17.76 17.80 7.83
N LEU A 271 -18.55 18.86 8.01
CA LEU A 271 -19.83 19.04 7.31
C LEU A 271 -19.65 19.08 5.77
N ARG A 272 -18.55 19.71 5.28
CA ARG A 272 -18.19 19.67 3.86
C ARG A 272 -17.87 18.25 3.42
N SER A 273 -17.05 17.53 4.17
CA SER A 273 -16.66 16.15 3.88
C SER A 273 -17.86 15.24 3.82
N VAL A 274 -18.75 15.29 4.80
CA VAL A 274 -20.01 14.51 4.83
C VAL A 274 -20.90 14.84 3.62
N ARG A 275 -20.97 16.11 3.21
CA ARG A 275 -21.76 16.52 2.03
C ARG A 275 -21.17 15.97 0.73
N ILE A 276 -19.85 16.01 0.58
CA ILE A 276 -19.14 15.46 -0.57
C ILE A 276 -19.28 13.94 -0.57
N ASP A 277 -19.12 13.29 0.58
CA ASP A 277 -19.23 11.84 0.74
C ASP A 277 -20.62 11.32 0.37
N ARG A 278 -21.70 12.07 0.66
CA ARG A 278 -23.05 11.70 0.21
C ARG A 278 -23.15 11.44 -1.30
N VAL A 279 -22.33 12.13 -2.10
CA VAL A 279 -22.29 11.97 -3.56
C VAL A 279 -21.24 10.90 -3.93
N LEU A 280 -20.02 11.01 -3.42
CA LEU A 280 -18.90 10.18 -3.82
C LEU A 280 -18.96 8.74 -3.31
N THR A 281 -19.67 8.49 -2.20
CA THR A 281 -19.88 7.13 -1.66
C THR A 281 -21.28 6.58 -1.94
N ASN A 282 -22.08 7.27 -2.76
CA ASN A 282 -23.40 6.82 -3.14
C ASN A 282 -23.35 5.48 -3.87
N LYS A 283 -24.22 4.54 -3.52
CA LYS A 283 -24.27 3.18 -4.07
C LYS A 283 -24.25 3.10 -5.62
N TYR A 284 -24.85 4.08 -6.29
CA TYR A 284 -25.00 4.10 -7.75
C TYR A 284 -24.03 5.09 -8.42
N ALA A 285 -23.72 6.22 -7.76
CA ALA A 285 -22.90 7.29 -8.32
C ALA A 285 -21.40 7.07 -8.11
N ALA A 286 -20.99 6.36 -7.06
CA ALA A 286 -19.58 6.21 -6.68
C ALA A 286 -18.73 5.59 -7.81
N LEU A 287 -19.19 4.50 -8.41
CA LEU A 287 -18.43 3.80 -9.45
C LEU A 287 -18.35 4.62 -10.77
N PRO A 288 -19.43 5.19 -11.32
CA PRO A 288 -19.34 6.07 -12.48
C PRO A 288 -18.47 7.30 -12.28
N ILE A 289 -18.56 7.97 -11.12
CA ILE A 289 -17.73 9.14 -10.81
C ILE A 289 -16.26 8.73 -10.73
N PHE A 290 -15.97 7.62 -10.08
CA PHE A 290 -14.63 7.08 -9.99
C PHE A 290 -14.04 6.78 -11.38
N VAL A 291 -14.79 6.07 -12.23
CA VAL A 291 -14.37 5.77 -13.61
C VAL A 291 -14.12 7.06 -14.38
N GLY A 292 -15.00 8.07 -14.25
CA GLY A 292 -14.83 9.38 -14.89
C GLY A 292 -13.55 10.10 -14.45
N ILE A 293 -13.25 10.11 -13.15
CA ILE A 293 -12.01 10.71 -12.61
C ILE A 293 -10.79 9.97 -13.16
N MET A 294 -10.83 8.63 -13.19
CA MET A 294 -9.70 7.85 -13.68
C MET A 294 -9.46 8.01 -15.17
N LEU A 295 -10.54 8.06 -15.98
CA LEU A 295 -10.43 8.35 -17.41
C LEU A 295 -9.83 9.74 -17.65
N LEU A 296 -10.24 10.74 -16.88
CA LEU A 296 -9.67 12.09 -16.95
C LEU A 296 -8.16 12.07 -16.61
N ILE A 297 -7.77 11.38 -15.54
CA ILE A 297 -6.36 11.26 -15.15
C ILE A 297 -5.55 10.55 -16.22
N PHE A 298 -6.06 9.44 -16.77
CA PHE A 298 -5.37 8.72 -17.82
C PHE A 298 -5.25 9.56 -19.10
N TRP A 299 -6.30 10.28 -19.49
CA TRP A 299 -6.25 11.18 -20.62
C TRP A 299 -5.21 12.30 -20.42
N LEU A 300 -5.21 12.96 -19.26
CA LEU A 300 -4.21 13.98 -18.94
C LEU A 300 -2.78 13.40 -18.90
N THR A 301 -2.61 12.18 -18.42
CA THR A 301 -1.30 11.54 -18.27
C THR A 301 -0.75 11.04 -19.60
N PHE A 302 -1.57 10.35 -20.42
CA PHE A 302 -1.09 9.65 -21.60
C PHE A 302 -1.25 10.46 -22.91
N ASP A 303 -2.22 11.39 -22.98
CA ASP A 303 -2.49 12.14 -24.23
C ASP A 303 -2.06 13.61 -24.16
N VAL A 304 -2.13 14.25 -22.99
CA VAL A 304 -1.92 15.71 -22.90
C VAL A 304 -0.58 16.05 -22.25
N VAL A 305 -0.49 15.91 -20.95
CA VAL A 305 0.69 16.40 -20.19
C VAL A 305 1.86 15.44 -20.29
N GLY A 306 1.61 14.15 -20.04
CA GLY A 306 2.67 13.15 -20.03
C GLY A 306 3.24 12.90 -21.43
N ALA A 307 2.38 12.78 -22.45
CA ALA A 307 2.82 12.62 -23.85
C ALA A 307 3.65 13.83 -24.30
N GLY A 308 3.17 15.06 -24.09
CA GLY A 308 3.89 16.26 -24.51
C GLY A 308 5.27 16.40 -23.85
N LEU A 309 5.39 16.04 -22.55
CA LEU A 309 6.68 16.01 -21.84
C LEU A 309 7.58 14.86 -22.33
N GLN A 310 7.00 13.71 -22.64
CA GLN A 310 7.71 12.57 -23.20
C GLN A 310 8.30 12.91 -24.58
N ASP A 311 7.52 13.52 -25.48
CA ASP A 311 7.97 13.92 -26.82
C ASP A 311 9.08 14.95 -26.75
N LEU A 312 8.96 15.92 -25.84
CA LEU A 312 10.01 16.93 -25.59
C LEU A 312 11.32 16.29 -25.13
N LEU A 313 11.23 15.33 -24.20
CA LEU A 313 12.41 14.62 -23.68
C LEU A 313 13.01 13.70 -24.72
N ALA A 314 12.17 12.96 -25.46
CA ALA A 314 12.59 12.09 -26.56
C ALA A 314 13.31 12.89 -27.66
N LEU A 315 12.81 14.08 -28.01
CA LEU A 315 13.44 14.99 -28.94
C LEU A 315 14.81 15.50 -28.41
N GLY A 316 14.92 15.75 -27.11
CA GLY A 316 16.19 16.10 -26.48
C GLY A 316 17.22 14.96 -26.57
N ILE A 317 16.77 13.73 -26.24
CA ILE A 317 17.62 12.53 -26.29
C ILE A 317 18.04 12.24 -27.73
N SER A 318 17.14 12.32 -28.71
CA SER A 318 17.45 12.08 -30.12
C SER A 318 18.43 13.09 -30.70
N ARG A 319 18.31 14.38 -30.33
CA ARG A 319 19.30 15.40 -30.71
C ARG A 319 20.67 15.13 -30.10
N LEU A 320 20.71 14.75 -28.82
CA LEU A 320 21.94 14.42 -28.13
C LEU A 320 22.61 13.19 -28.77
N SER A 321 21.81 12.15 -29.06
CA SER A 321 22.27 10.96 -29.78
C SER A 321 22.83 11.30 -31.14
N ALA A 322 22.17 12.16 -31.92
CA ALA A 322 22.66 12.59 -33.25
C ALA A 322 23.98 13.39 -33.19
N VAL A 323 24.16 14.23 -32.16
CA VAL A 323 25.43 14.95 -31.95
C VAL A 323 26.54 13.98 -31.61
N VAL A 324 26.28 12.99 -30.76
CA VAL A 324 27.26 11.96 -30.38
C VAL A 324 27.57 11.06 -31.60
N ASP A 325 26.58 10.64 -32.36
CA ASP A 325 26.70 9.85 -33.58
C ASP A 325 27.61 10.55 -34.61
N HIS A 326 27.35 11.83 -34.88
CA HIS A 326 28.18 12.64 -35.76
C HIS A 326 29.64 12.77 -35.26
N GLY A 327 29.82 12.96 -33.95
CA GLY A 327 31.13 13.01 -33.32
C GLY A 327 31.92 11.70 -33.45
N LEU A 328 31.25 10.57 -33.17
CA LEU A 328 31.85 9.23 -33.27
C LEU A 328 32.21 8.87 -34.71
N THR A 329 31.35 9.23 -35.66
CA THR A 329 31.59 9.04 -37.10
C THR A 329 32.76 9.89 -37.59
N ALA A 330 32.83 11.17 -37.17
CA ALA A 330 33.93 12.07 -37.50
C ALA A 330 35.30 11.59 -36.95
N TYR A 331 35.28 10.95 -35.78
CA TYR A 331 36.47 10.36 -35.14
C TYR A 331 36.91 9.05 -35.82
N GLY A 332 36.07 8.42 -36.65
CA GLY A 332 36.34 7.13 -37.29
C GLY A 332 36.31 5.94 -36.33
N MET A 333 35.39 5.96 -35.37
CA MET A 333 35.25 4.92 -34.36
C MET A 333 34.95 3.55 -34.97
N ASN A 334 35.42 2.48 -34.32
CA ASN A 334 35.09 1.11 -34.72
C ASN A 334 33.56 0.90 -34.77
N PRO A 335 33.02 0.31 -35.87
CA PRO A 335 31.57 0.14 -36.06
C PRO A 335 30.87 -0.57 -34.89
N VAL A 336 31.51 -1.54 -34.25
CA VAL A 336 30.96 -2.27 -33.10
C VAL A 336 30.81 -1.34 -31.89
N VAL A 337 31.84 -0.53 -31.60
CA VAL A 337 31.77 0.42 -30.46
C VAL A 337 30.79 1.55 -30.75
N HIS A 338 30.70 1.99 -32.00
CA HIS A 338 29.74 2.97 -32.46
C HIS A 338 28.30 2.48 -32.22
N SER A 339 27.98 1.26 -32.70
CA SER A 339 26.65 0.64 -32.47
C SER A 339 26.37 0.39 -30.98
N LEU A 340 27.36 -0.03 -30.19
CA LEU A 340 27.21 -0.18 -28.75
C LEU A 340 26.77 1.13 -28.08
N ILE A 341 27.39 2.24 -28.47
CA ILE A 341 27.08 3.55 -27.87
C ILE A 341 25.70 4.03 -28.34
N ILE A 342 25.44 4.03 -29.66
CA ILE A 342 24.20 4.60 -30.21
C ILE A 342 23.03 3.65 -30.02
N ASP A 343 23.13 2.40 -30.46
CA ASP A 343 22.01 1.46 -30.47
C ASP A 343 21.86 0.73 -29.11
N GLY A 344 22.98 0.46 -28.42
CA GLY A 344 22.95 -0.18 -27.10
C GLY A 344 22.66 0.80 -25.98
N ILE A 345 23.46 1.87 -25.83
CA ILE A 345 23.38 2.77 -24.68
C ILE A 345 22.32 3.87 -24.90
N PHE A 346 22.46 4.67 -25.97
CA PHE A 346 21.55 5.79 -26.19
C PHE A 346 20.12 5.33 -26.47
N ALA A 347 19.91 4.32 -27.31
CA ALA A 347 18.60 3.79 -27.58
C ALA A 347 17.99 3.13 -26.32
N GLY A 348 18.79 2.32 -25.58
CA GLY A 348 18.33 1.64 -24.36
C GLY A 348 18.03 2.59 -23.21
N VAL A 349 18.99 3.46 -22.86
CA VAL A 349 18.79 4.47 -21.80
C VAL A 349 17.72 5.47 -22.20
N GLY A 350 17.75 5.90 -23.46
CA GLY A 350 16.81 6.87 -24.02
C GLY A 350 15.36 6.40 -23.90
N SER A 351 15.09 5.13 -24.24
CA SER A 351 13.75 4.57 -24.11
C SER A 351 13.24 4.59 -22.66
N VAL A 352 14.08 4.24 -21.69
CA VAL A 352 13.69 4.23 -20.27
C VAL A 352 13.44 5.64 -19.74
N VAL A 353 14.36 6.57 -20.05
CA VAL A 353 14.28 7.95 -19.58
C VAL A 353 13.10 8.67 -20.22
N SER A 354 12.76 8.39 -21.48
CA SER A 354 11.61 9.01 -22.16
C SER A 354 10.26 8.65 -21.50
N PHE A 355 10.13 7.53 -20.78
CA PHE A 355 8.92 7.19 -20.03
C PHE A 355 8.82 7.86 -18.66
N LEU A 356 9.92 8.42 -18.15
CA LEU A 356 9.94 9.06 -16.81
C LEU A 356 8.87 10.15 -16.65
N PRO A 357 8.66 11.06 -17.62
CA PRO A 357 7.63 12.11 -17.48
C PRO A 357 6.22 11.56 -17.30
N ILE A 358 5.84 10.53 -18.05
CA ILE A 358 4.51 9.89 -17.91
C ILE A 358 4.35 9.32 -16.50
N ILE A 359 5.39 8.67 -15.98
CA ILE A 359 5.37 8.07 -14.65
C ILE A 359 5.24 9.15 -13.58
N VAL A 360 5.99 10.24 -13.70
CA VAL A 360 5.93 11.38 -12.76
C VAL A 360 4.57 12.04 -12.76
N VAL A 361 3.99 12.29 -13.95
CA VAL A 361 2.64 12.89 -14.08
C VAL A 361 1.57 11.95 -13.51
N MET A 362 1.67 10.66 -13.75
CA MET A 362 0.75 9.68 -13.17
C MET A 362 0.84 9.68 -11.63
N PHE A 363 2.04 9.65 -11.06
CA PHE A 363 2.22 9.72 -9.61
C PHE A 363 1.74 11.06 -9.03
N PHE A 364 1.87 12.16 -9.78
CA PHE A 364 1.34 13.45 -9.36
C PHE A 364 -0.18 13.39 -9.13
N PHE A 365 -0.94 12.90 -10.11
CA PHE A 365 -2.38 12.78 -9.96
C PHE A 365 -2.79 11.76 -8.90
N LEU A 366 -2.09 10.62 -8.82
CA LEU A 366 -2.35 9.61 -7.78
C LEU A 366 -2.07 10.16 -6.38
N SER A 367 -1.00 10.93 -6.19
CA SER A 367 -0.69 11.60 -4.92
C SER A 367 -1.79 12.56 -4.51
N ILE A 368 -2.31 13.36 -5.46
CA ILE A 368 -3.44 14.25 -5.18
C ILE A 368 -4.67 13.45 -4.72
N LEU A 369 -5.00 12.34 -5.38
CA LEU A 369 -6.12 11.49 -4.99
C LEU A 369 -5.93 10.86 -3.61
N GLU A 370 -4.69 10.46 -3.29
CA GLU A 370 -4.33 9.87 -2.00
C GLU A 370 -4.38 10.92 -0.89
N ASP A 371 -3.71 12.04 -1.05
CA ASP A 371 -3.63 13.11 -0.06
C ASP A 371 -4.98 13.79 0.21
N THR A 372 -5.83 13.90 -0.82
CA THR A 372 -7.21 14.38 -0.63
C THR A 372 -8.09 13.41 0.13
N GLY A 373 -7.67 12.16 0.33
CA GLY A 373 -8.44 11.10 0.96
C GLY A 373 -9.49 10.45 0.05
N TYR A 374 -9.51 10.78 -1.26
CA TYR A 374 -10.45 10.18 -2.20
C TYR A 374 -10.22 8.68 -2.38
N MET A 375 -8.94 8.23 -2.38
CA MET A 375 -8.62 6.81 -2.52
C MET A 375 -9.17 5.94 -1.37
N ALA A 376 -9.27 6.49 -0.16
CA ALA A 376 -9.90 5.82 0.96
C ALA A 376 -11.40 5.54 0.72
N ARG A 377 -12.11 6.50 0.08
CA ARG A 377 -13.54 6.35 -0.28
C ARG A 377 -13.74 5.29 -1.35
N VAL A 378 -12.88 5.31 -2.36
CA VAL A 378 -12.90 4.29 -3.42
C VAL A 378 -12.66 2.90 -2.83
N ALA A 379 -11.65 2.75 -1.98
CA ALA A 379 -11.37 1.50 -1.29
C ALA A 379 -12.57 1.03 -0.44
N PHE A 380 -13.24 1.95 0.26
CA PHE A 380 -14.45 1.65 1.04
C PHE A 380 -15.60 1.15 0.16
N VAL A 381 -15.87 1.82 -0.96
CA VAL A 381 -16.95 1.41 -1.88
C VAL A 381 -16.66 0.05 -2.52
N MET A 382 -15.41 -0.18 -2.90
CA MET A 382 -14.98 -1.41 -3.58
C MET A 382 -14.80 -2.61 -2.64
N ASP A 383 -14.69 -2.39 -1.31
CA ASP A 383 -14.42 -3.44 -0.34
C ASP A 383 -15.47 -4.56 -0.39
N LYS A 384 -16.75 -4.21 -0.48
CA LYS A 384 -17.85 -5.19 -0.58
C LYS A 384 -17.73 -6.10 -1.82
N LEU A 385 -17.23 -5.57 -2.93
CA LEU A 385 -17.07 -6.32 -4.17
C LEU A 385 -15.82 -7.20 -4.12
N LEU A 386 -14.70 -6.63 -3.66
CA LEU A 386 -13.42 -7.32 -3.64
C LEU A 386 -13.36 -8.44 -2.59
N ARG A 387 -14.04 -8.31 -1.48
CA ARG A 387 -14.18 -9.40 -0.49
C ARG A 387 -14.77 -10.67 -1.08
N LYS A 388 -15.67 -10.58 -2.05
CA LYS A 388 -16.25 -11.75 -2.73
C LYS A 388 -15.20 -12.56 -3.50
N ILE A 389 -14.13 -11.92 -3.93
CA ILE A 389 -13.02 -12.56 -4.64
C ILE A 389 -11.78 -12.79 -3.74
N GLY A 390 -11.95 -12.60 -2.42
CA GLY A 390 -10.91 -12.87 -1.44
C GLY A 390 -9.88 -11.76 -1.23
N LEU A 391 -10.17 -10.53 -1.68
CA LEU A 391 -9.30 -9.35 -1.55
C LEU A 391 -9.92 -8.31 -0.62
N SER A 392 -9.09 -7.48 0.01
CA SER A 392 -9.54 -6.28 0.73
C SER A 392 -9.78 -5.11 -0.23
N GLY A 393 -10.62 -4.15 0.17
CA GLY A 393 -10.90 -2.95 -0.63
C GLY A 393 -9.66 -2.13 -0.99
N ARG A 394 -8.62 -2.16 -0.15
CA ARG A 394 -7.33 -1.49 -0.43
C ARG A 394 -6.59 -2.07 -1.63
N SER A 395 -6.78 -3.35 -1.95
CA SER A 395 -6.18 -4.00 -3.12
C SER A 395 -6.63 -3.39 -4.45
N PHE A 396 -7.76 -2.67 -4.46
CA PHE A 396 -8.27 -2.01 -5.65
C PHE A 396 -7.32 -0.95 -6.21
N VAL A 397 -6.67 -0.18 -5.33
CA VAL A 397 -5.76 0.91 -5.71
C VAL A 397 -4.55 0.39 -6.53
N PRO A 398 -3.76 -0.57 -6.04
CA PRO A 398 -2.70 -1.19 -6.84
C PRO A 398 -3.20 -1.79 -8.17
N MET A 399 -4.33 -2.50 -8.17
CA MET A 399 -4.88 -3.09 -9.39
C MET A 399 -5.24 -2.03 -10.42
N LEU A 400 -5.77 -0.90 -9.98
CA LEU A 400 -6.10 0.22 -10.85
C LEU A 400 -4.86 0.87 -11.45
N ILE A 401 -3.82 1.11 -10.66
CA ILE A 401 -2.54 1.62 -11.13
C ILE A 401 -1.95 0.69 -12.20
N GLY A 402 -2.24 -0.61 -12.12
CA GLY A 402 -1.84 -1.64 -13.07
C GLY A 402 -2.30 -1.40 -14.51
N PHE A 403 -3.40 -0.68 -14.74
CA PHE A 403 -3.83 -0.26 -16.07
C PHE A 403 -2.88 0.80 -16.69
N GLY A 404 -2.22 1.59 -15.88
CA GLY A 404 -1.17 2.49 -16.34
C GLY A 404 0.16 1.74 -16.50
N CYS A 405 0.70 1.22 -15.40
CA CYS A 405 1.98 0.50 -15.38
C CYS A 405 2.03 -0.51 -14.21
N THR A 406 2.50 -1.73 -14.49
CA THR A 406 2.62 -2.79 -13.49
C THR A 406 3.67 -2.48 -12.40
N VAL A 407 4.77 -1.78 -12.74
CA VAL A 407 5.84 -1.47 -11.77
C VAL A 407 5.33 -0.63 -10.59
N PRO A 408 4.76 0.57 -10.80
CA PRO A 408 4.20 1.35 -9.70
C PRO A 408 3.03 0.66 -9.01
N ALA A 409 2.27 -0.16 -9.72
CA ALA A 409 1.18 -0.94 -9.15
C ALA A 409 1.68 -1.95 -8.10
N VAL A 410 2.73 -2.69 -8.42
CA VAL A 410 3.38 -3.62 -7.48
C VAL A 410 3.97 -2.86 -6.29
N MET A 411 4.65 -1.74 -6.52
CA MET A 411 5.19 -0.91 -5.44
C MET A 411 4.09 -0.35 -4.52
N ALA A 412 2.92 -0.02 -5.05
CA ALA A 412 1.79 0.46 -4.26
C ALA A 412 1.21 -0.61 -3.33
N THR A 413 1.46 -1.91 -3.58
CA THR A 413 0.99 -2.98 -2.68
C THR A 413 1.63 -2.96 -1.29
N ARG A 414 2.70 -2.19 -1.08
CA ARG A 414 3.32 -1.96 0.24
C ARG A 414 2.37 -1.35 1.26
N THR A 415 1.35 -0.61 0.78
CA THR A 415 0.33 -0.01 1.65
C THR A 415 -0.69 -1.03 2.17
N LEU A 416 -0.63 -2.28 1.69
CA LEU A 416 -1.53 -3.34 2.14
C LEU A 416 -1.05 -3.96 3.45
N PRO A 417 -1.88 -3.98 4.50
CA PRO A 417 -1.49 -4.44 5.83
C PRO A 417 -1.29 -5.97 5.92
N SER A 418 -1.96 -6.73 5.03
CA SER A 418 -1.90 -8.18 5.01
C SER A 418 -0.89 -8.68 3.99
N ALA A 419 0.09 -9.49 4.41
CA ALA A 419 1.03 -10.16 3.52
C ALA A 419 0.33 -11.06 2.50
N ARG A 420 -0.78 -11.71 2.89
CA ARG A 420 -1.65 -12.51 2.03
C ARG A 420 -2.26 -11.65 0.92
N ASP A 421 -2.94 -10.57 1.30
CA ASP A 421 -3.59 -9.67 0.34
C ASP A 421 -2.58 -9.00 -0.58
N ARG A 422 -1.39 -8.65 -0.03
CA ARG A 422 -0.28 -8.09 -0.82
C ARG A 422 0.19 -9.06 -1.89
N ARG A 423 0.52 -10.30 -1.53
CA ARG A 423 0.99 -11.33 -2.48
C ARG A 423 -0.07 -11.66 -3.54
N LEU A 424 -1.33 -11.80 -3.13
CA LEU A 424 -2.43 -12.06 -4.06
C LEU A 424 -2.62 -10.88 -5.02
N THR A 425 -2.58 -9.65 -4.53
CA THR A 425 -2.69 -8.44 -5.36
C THR A 425 -1.52 -8.32 -6.35
N ILE A 426 -0.28 -8.60 -5.91
CA ILE A 426 0.90 -8.61 -6.79
C ILE A 426 0.71 -9.60 -7.95
N LEU A 427 0.24 -10.82 -7.65
CA LEU A 427 0.01 -11.86 -8.67
C LEU A 427 -1.10 -11.48 -9.65
N LEU A 428 -2.08 -10.68 -9.24
CA LEU A 428 -3.21 -10.26 -10.09
C LEU A 428 -2.89 -9.02 -10.93
N THR A 429 -1.99 -8.17 -10.49
CA THR A 429 -1.65 -6.91 -11.19
C THR A 429 -1.25 -7.10 -12.66
N PRO A 430 -0.48 -8.13 -13.09
CA PRO A 430 -0.12 -8.33 -14.49
C PRO A 430 -1.28 -8.65 -15.44
N PHE A 431 -2.44 -9.09 -14.92
CA PHE A 431 -3.65 -9.32 -15.72
C PHE A 431 -4.34 -8.01 -16.12
N MET A 432 -4.02 -6.91 -15.45
CA MET A 432 -4.46 -5.57 -15.89
C MET A 432 -3.64 -5.16 -17.12
N SER A 433 -4.33 -4.75 -18.18
CA SER A 433 -3.66 -4.34 -19.41
C SER A 433 -2.99 -2.98 -19.22
N CYS A 434 -1.67 -2.95 -19.11
CA CYS A 434 -0.90 -1.70 -18.99
C CYS A 434 -0.85 -0.95 -20.33
N SER A 435 -0.51 0.35 -20.29
CA SER A 435 -0.42 1.23 -21.47
C SER A 435 0.52 0.72 -22.54
N ALA A 436 1.61 0.04 -22.20
CA ALA A 436 2.56 -0.54 -23.15
C ALA A 436 1.99 -1.69 -24.01
N LYS A 437 0.86 -2.28 -23.63
CA LYS A 437 0.14 -3.27 -24.45
C LYS A 437 -0.75 -2.63 -25.50
N ILE A 438 -1.15 -1.36 -25.34
CA ILE A 438 -2.08 -0.67 -26.23
C ILE A 438 -1.59 -0.61 -27.69
N PRO A 439 -0.31 -0.26 -27.97
CA PRO A 439 0.20 -0.24 -29.35
C PRO A 439 0.08 -1.60 -30.05
N ILE A 440 0.33 -2.70 -29.31
CA ILE A 440 0.20 -4.06 -29.87
C ILE A 440 -1.26 -4.32 -30.23
N TYR A 441 -2.19 -4.01 -29.33
CA TYR A 441 -3.63 -4.18 -29.58
C TYR A 441 -4.09 -3.34 -30.76
N ALA A 442 -3.66 -2.07 -30.81
CA ALA A 442 -4.05 -1.14 -31.90
C ALA A 442 -3.60 -1.64 -33.28
N VAL A 443 -2.33 -2.04 -33.41
CA VAL A 443 -1.78 -2.51 -34.72
C VAL A 443 -2.46 -3.80 -35.17
N PHE A 444 -2.65 -4.78 -34.29
CA PHE A 444 -3.29 -6.04 -34.63
C PHE A 444 -4.80 -5.90 -34.90
N THR A 445 -5.51 -5.05 -34.13
CA THR A 445 -6.92 -4.81 -34.37
C THR A 445 -7.15 -4.04 -35.65
N ALA A 446 -6.28 -3.09 -36.01
CA ALA A 446 -6.32 -2.38 -37.29
C ALA A 446 -6.06 -3.31 -38.48
N ALA A 447 -5.14 -4.29 -38.32
CA ALA A 447 -4.77 -5.23 -39.36
C ALA A 447 -5.87 -6.29 -39.63
N PHE A 448 -6.44 -6.87 -38.58
CA PHE A 448 -7.32 -8.04 -38.70
C PHE A 448 -8.81 -7.77 -38.41
N PHE A 449 -9.11 -6.72 -37.65
CA PHE A 449 -10.48 -6.40 -37.21
C PHE A 449 -10.85 -4.91 -37.38
N PRO A 450 -10.63 -4.29 -38.55
CA PRO A 450 -10.80 -2.84 -38.71
C PRO A 450 -12.24 -2.36 -38.41
N GLN A 451 -13.26 -3.18 -38.69
CA GLN A 451 -14.66 -2.85 -38.43
C GLN A 451 -15.06 -3.04 -36.94
N HIS A 452 -14.31 -3.83 -36.17
CA HIS A 452 -14.63 -4.20 -34.79
C HIS A 452 -13.47 -3.91 -33.82
N ALA A 453 -12.56 -3.03 -34.20
CA ALA A 453 -11.34 -2.75 -33.40
C ALA A 453 -11.65 -2.37 -31.96
N VAL A 454 -12.61 -1.49 -31.74
CA VAL A 454 -13.03 -1.05 -30.41
C VAL A 454 -13.60 -2.21 -29.58
N LEU A 455 -14.40 -3.08 -30.19
CA LEU A 455 -14.97 -4.25 -29.52
C LEU A 455 -13.90 -5.24 -29.12
N VAL A 456 -12.94 -5.55 -30.00
CA VAL A 456 -11.83 -6.48 -29.72
C VAL A 456 -10.93 -5.92 -28.63
N MET A 457 -10.60 -4.63 -28.66
CA MET A 457 -9.84 -3.98 -27.60
C MET A 457 -10.58 -4.05 -26.25
N ALA A 458 -11.86 -3.75 -26.23
CA ALA A 458 -12.69 -3.84 -25.02
C ALA A 458 -12.72 -5.28 -24.49
N LEU A 459 -12.90 -6.28 -25.37
CA LEU A 459 -12.86 -7.70 -24.98
C LEU A 459 -11.51 -8.12 -24.39
N LEU A 460 -10.39 -7.61 -24.89
CA LEU A 460 -9.07 -7.88 -24.30
C LEU A 460 -8.95 -7.26 -22.91
N TYR A 461 -9.39 -6.04 -22.70
CA TYR A 461 -9.36 -5.38 -21.40
C TYR A 461 -10.25 -6.09 -20.37
N PHE A 462 -11.52 -6.31 -20.71
CA PHE A 462 -12.47 -6.98 -19.81
C PHE A 462 -12.12 -8.47 -19.63
N GLY A 463 -11.60 -9.12 -20.68
CA GLY A 463 -11.11 -10.49 -20.63
C GLY A 463 -9.95 -10.66 -19.66
N GLY A 464 -8.98 -9.75 -19.68
CA GLY A 464 -7.88 -9.73 -18.71
C GLY A 464 -8.38 -9.60 -17.26
N MET A 465 -9.31 -8.68 -17.01
CA MET A 465 -9.93 -8.54 -15.69
C MET A 465 -10.71 -9.79 -15.27
N ALA A 466 -11.49 -10.38 -16.16
CA ALA A 466 -12.27 -11.58 -15.88
C ALA A 466 -11.35 -12.77 -15.53
N ILE A 467 -10.27 -12.96 -16.30
CA ILE A 467 -9.25 -13.99 -16.00
C ILE A 467 -8.58 -13.71 -14.65
N GLY A 468 -8.24 -12.46 -14.37
CA GLY A 468 -7.70 -12.06 -13.07
C GLY A 468 -8.64 -12.41 -11.91
N VAL A 469 -9.93 -12.13 -12.03
CA VAL A 469 -10.96 -12.50 -11.05
C VAL A 469 -11.04 -14.04 -10.87
N LEU A 470 -11.07 -14.80 -11.97
CA LEU A 470 -11.09 -16.27 -11.92
C LEU A 470 -9.86 -16.83 -11.21
N ILE A 471 -8.68 -16.30 -11.53
CA ILE A 471 -7.42 -16.71 -10.87
C ILE A 471 -7.43 -16.32 -9.40
N SER A 472 -7.96 -15.13 -9.04
CA SER A 472 -8.11 -14.73 -7.64
C SER A 472 -8.98 -15.72 -6.87
N LEU A 473 -10.13 -16.09 -7.41
CA LEU A 473 -11.02 -17.10 -6.81
C LEU A 473 -10.32 -18.45 -6.65
N LEU A 474 -9.60 -18.91 -7.67
CA LEU A 474 -8.85 -20.17 -7.62
C LEU A 474 -7.77 -20.13 -6.55
N LEU A 475 -6.95 -19.07 -6.53
CA LEU A 475 -5.85 -18.93 -5.58
C LEU A 475 -6.36 -18.75 -4.14
N ASN A 476 -7.47 -18.07 -3.95
CA ASN A 476 -8.11 -17.90 -2.64
C ASN A 476 -8.58 -19.24 -2.05
N HIS A 477 -9.08 -20.15 -2.87
CA HIS A 477 -9.52 -21.47 -2.42
C HIS A 477 -8.39 -22.49 -2.25
N THR A 478 -7.27 -22.30 -2.95
CA THR A 478 -6.17 -23.28 -2.97
C THR A 478 -4.98 -22.85 -2.10
N VAL A 479 -4.30 -21.78 -2.46
CA VAL A 479 -2.99 -21.36 -1.90
C VAL A 479 -3.16 -20.33 -0.79
N PHE A 480 -4.02 -19.32 -0.99
CA PHE A 480 -4.20 -18.20 -0.08
C PHE A 480 -5.50 -18.31 0.73
N ARG A 481 -5.69 -19.43 1.43
CA ARG A 481 -6.86 -19.66 2.28
C ARG A 481 -6.91 -18.65 3.43
N GLY A 482 -8.12 -18.20 3.78
CA GLY A 482 -8.39 -17.27 4.87
C GLY A 482 -9.31 -16.12 4.47
N ASN A 483 -9.80 -15.39 5.46
CA ASN A 483 -10.64 -14.22 5.23
C ASN A 483 -9.79 -12.97 5.01
N PRO A 484 -10.17 -12.08 4.08
CA PRO A 484 -9.50 -10.80 3.93
C PRO A 484 -9.66 -9.96 5.21
N VAL A 485 -8.63 -9.19 5.54
CA VAL A 485 -8.66 -8.31 6.72
C VAL A 485 -9.85 -7.35 6.63
N PRO A 486 -10.67 -7.22 7.69
CA PRO A 486 -11.78 -6.29 7.70
C PRO A 486 -11.30 -4.87 7.42
N PHE A 487 -11.96 -4.18 6.50
CA PHE A 487 -11.69 -2.79 6.21
C PHE A 487 -12.37 -1.90 7.27
N VAL A 488 -11.67 -1.65 8.35
CA VAL A 488 -12.08 -0.70 9.38
C VAL A 488 -11.21 0.54 9.23
N MET A 489 -11.69 1.55 8.53
CA MET A 489 -10.96 2.81 8.35
C MET A 489 -11.92 3.99 8.47
N GLU A 490 -11.51 5.00 9.21
CA GLU A 490 -12.15 6.32 9.15
C GLU A 490 -11.89 6.93 7.79
N LEU A 491 -12.93 7.51 7.21
CA LEU A 491 -12.77 8.34 6.04
C LEU A 491 -12.14 9.67 6.49
N PRO A 492 -10.87 9.96 6.13
CA PRO A 492 -10.22 11.19 6.55
C PRO A 492 -10.96 12.40 5.97
N ASN A 493 -10.95 13.54 6.66
CA ASN A 493 -11.50 14.78 6.09
C ASN A 493 -10.75 15.14 4.80
N TYR A 494 -11.46 15.72 3.83
CA TYR A 494 -10.82 16.21 2.60
C TYR A 494 -9.88 17.36 2.92
N ARG A 495 -8.61 17.17 2.55
CA ARG A 495 -7.57 18.19 2.69
C ARG A 495 -6.88 18.37 1.35
N LEU A 496 -6.56 19.61 1.01
CA LEU A 496 -5.74 19.89 -0.17
C LEU A 496 -4.27 19.63 0.19
N PRO A 497 -3.55 18.87 -0.65
CA PRO A 497 -2.14 18.60 -0.41
C PRO A 497 -1.31 19.87 -0.52
N THR A 498 -0.22 19.95 0.25
CA THR A 498 0.72 21.06 0.11
C THR A 498 1.65 20.80 -1.07
N LEU A 499 1.95 21.84 -1.85
CA LEU A 499 2.87 21.72 -3.00
C LEU A 499 4.23 21.12 -2.62
N LYS A 500 4.73 21.43 -1.42
CA LYS A 500 5.99 20.89 -0.92
C LYS A 500 5.93 19.39 -0.68
N SER A 501 4.85 18.88 -0.07
CA SER A 501 4.66 17.45 0.16
C SER A 501 4.57 16.68 -1.14
N VAL A 502 3.78 17.19 -2.10
CA VAL A 502 3.65 16.58 -3.43
C VAL A 502 5.00 16.56 -4.16
N ALA A 503 5.74 17.67 -4.17
CA ALA A 503 7.05 17.73 -4.84
C ALA A 503 8.07 16.77 -4.22
N MET A 504 8.12 16.65 -2.89
CA MET A 504 9.00 15.68 -2.22
C MET A 504 8.62 14.24 -2.57
N LEU A 505 7.33 13.91 -2.52
CA LEU A 505 6.85 12.57 -2.85
C LEU A 505 7.15 12.21 -4.31
N LEU A 506 6.96 13.14 -5.24
CA LEU A 506 7.30 12.95 -6.67
C LEU A 506 8.79 12.70 -6.85
N TRP A 507 9.63 13.47 -6.17
CA TRP A 507 11.08 13.29 -6.22
C TRP A 507 11.50 11.91 -5.72
N ASP A 508 10.95 11.47 -4.59
CA ASP A 508 11.25 10.16 -4.02
C ASP A 508 10.81 9.03 -4.96
N LYS A 509 9.60 9.12 -5.54
CA LYS A 509 9.09 8.13 -6.50
C LYS A 509 9.89 8.12 -7.80
N ALA A 510 10.25 9.29 -8.34
CA ALA A 510 11.08 9.40 -9.54
C ALA A 510 12.48 8.83 -9.31
N ARG A 511 13.10 9.15 -8.17
CA ARG A 511 14.40 8.61 -7.77
C ARG A 511 14.36 7.10 -7.59
N ASP A 512 13.36 6.58 -6.90
CA ASP A 512 13.16 5.15 -6.71
C ASP A 512 13.00 4.42 -8.05
N PHE A 513 12.22 4.98 -8.97
CA PHE A 513 12.04 4.43 -10.31
C PHE A 513 13.37 4.41 -11.08
N LEU A 514 14.08 5.55 -11.12
CA LEU A 514 15.37 5.63 -11.80
C LEU A 514 16.41 4.65 -11.24
N GLN A 515 16.53 4.55 -9.92
CA GLN A 515 17.50 3.65 -9.31
C GLN A 515 17.17 2.16 -9.53
N ARG A 516 15.90 1.80 -9.56
CA ARG A 516 15.46 0.40 -9.61
C ARG A 516 15.23 -0.10 -11.02
N ALA A 517 14.52 0.68 -11.83
CA ALA A 517 14.18 0.30 -13.19
C ALA A 517 15.36 0.49 -14.14
N PHE A 518 16.12 1.58 -14.00
CA PHE A 518 17.24 1.90 -14.85
C PHE A 518 18.29 0.78 -14.91
N THR A 519 18.76 0.29 -13.76
CA THR A 519 19.81 -0.74 -13.72
C THR A 519 19.38 -2.04 -14.40
N VAL A 520 18.16 -2.49 -14.10
CA VAL A 520 17.66 -3.78 -14.65
C VAL A 520 17.37 -3.66 -16.14
N ILE A 521 16.72 -2.57 -16.56
CA ILE A 521 16.37 -2.37 -17.97
C ILE A 521 17.64 -2.12 -18.79
N PHE A 522 18.58 -1.34 -18.27
CA PHE A 522 19.85 -1.06 -18.94
C PHE A 522 20.63 -2.34 -19.22
N VAL A 523 20.78 -3.21 -18.20
CA VAL A 523 21.46 -4.51 -18.41
C VAL A 523 20.71 -5.39 -19.41
N ALA A 524 19.38 -5.43 -19.32
CA ALA A 524 18.56 -6.19 -20.26
C ALA A 524 18.67 -5.66 -21.70
N THR A 525 18.70 -4.33 -21.88
CA THR A 525 18.84 -3.71 -23.20
C THR A 525 20.23 -3.97 -23.81
N LEU A 526 21.29 -3.89 -22.99
CA LEU A 526 22.63 -4.27 -23.45
C LEU A 526 22.71 -5.74 -23.87
N ALA A 527 22.06 -6.64 -23.11
CA ALA A 527 22.00 -8.05 -23.46
C ALA A 527 21.24 -8.28 -24.77
N ILE A 528 20.12 -7.60 -25.00
CA ILE A 528 19.37 -7.67 -26.25
C ILE A 528 20.20 -7.09 -27.40
N TRP A 529 20.82 -5.91 -27.24
CA TRP A 529 21.72 -5.34 -28.25
C TRP A 529 22.82 -6.33 -28.63
N PHE A 530 23.45 -6.96 -27.65
CA PHE A 530 24.49 -7.97 -27.92
C PHE A 530 23.92 -9.16 -28.73
N LEU A 531 22.78 -9.69 -28.35
CA LEU A 531 22.12 -10.80 -29.03
C LEU A 531 21.65 -10.42 -30.47
N GLU A 532 21.36 -9.15 -30.72
CA GLU A 532 20.89 -8.63 -32.00
C GLU A 532 22.06 -8.28 -32.95
N SER A 533 23.18 -7.84 -32.37
CA SER A 533 24.35 -7.36 -33.13
C SER A 533 25.36 -8.43 -33.48
N PHE A 534 25.30 -9.63 -32.85
CA PHE A 534 26.28 -10.69 -33.10
C PHE A 534 25.63 -11.98 -33.60
N ASP A 535 26.39 -12.73 -34.45
CA ASP A 535 26.02 -14.07 -34.90
C ASP A 535 26.54 -15.18 -33.95
N LEU A 536 26.29 -16.47 -34.28
CA LEU A 536 26.78 -17.62 -33.52
C LEU A 536 28.32 -17.74 -33.48
N HIS A 537 29.05 -17.04 -34.38
CA HIS A 537 30.51 -17.02 -34.44
C HIS A 537 31.08 -15.73 -33.82
N LEU A 538 30.24 -14.94 -33.14
CA LEU A 538 30.60 -13.64 -32.56
C LEU A 538 31.09 -12.61 -33.58
N ASN A 539 30.69 -12.72 -34.85
CA ASN A 539 30.91 -11.68 -35.84
C ASN A 539 29.80 -10.63 -35.72
N PHE A 540 30.18 -9.38 -35.90
CA PHE A 540 29.22 -8.28 -35.94
C PHE A 540 28.39 -8.35 -37.22
N VAL A 541 27.07 -8.34 -37.09
CA VAL A 541 26.11 -8.48 -38.19
C VAL A 541 25.21 -7.25 -38.26
N THR A 542 25.04 -6.74 -39.47
CA THR A 542 24.08 -5.66 -39.76
C THR A 542 22.72 -6.18 -40.17
N ASP A 543 22.62 -7.47 -40.52
CA ASP A 543 21.35 -8.14 -40.87
C ASP A 543 20.82 -8.89 -39.67
N SER A 544 19.75 -8.37 -39.07
CA SER A 544 19.08 -8.95 -37.88
C SER A 544 18.66 -10.41 -38.08
N SER A 545 18.48 -10.88 -39.33
CA SER A 545 18.08 -12.27 -39.61
C SER A 545 19.19 -13.30 -39.28
N ARG A 546 20.44 -12.86 -39.20
CA ARG A 546 21.61 -13.69 -38.89
C ARG A 546 22.05 -13.61 -37.46
N SER A 547 21.41 -12.79 -36.67
CA SER A 547 21.75 -12.54 -35.26
C SER A 547 21.54 -13.76 -34.37
N LEU A 548 22.23 -13.74 -33.22
CA LEU A 548 21.99 -14.72 -32.13
C LEU A 548 20.52 -14.70 -31.69
N LEU A 549 19.92 -13.51 -31.61
CA LEU A 549 18.53 -13.33 -31.22
C LEU A 549 17.59 -14.03 -32.23
N ALA A 550 17.83 -13.88 -33.55
CA ALA A 550 17.07 -14.58 -34.58
C ALA A 550 17.25 -16.11 -34.50
N SER A 551 18.44 -16.57 -34.18
CA SER A 551 18.73 -17.99 -33.98
C SER A 551 17.99 -18.58 -32.79
N ILE A 552 17.97 -17.87 -31.66
CA ILE A 552 17.15 -18.21 -30.48
C ILE A 552 15.64 -18.22 -30.86
N GLY A 553 15.21 -17.20 -31.61
CA GLY A 553 13.85 -17.10 -32.11
C GLY A 553 13.45 -18.32 -32.95
N ARG A 554 14.32 -18.80 -33.85
CA ARG A 554 14.09 -20.03 -34.64
C ARG A 554 14.00 -21.30 -33.81
N ILE A 555 14.85 -21.42 -32.76
CA ILE A 555 14.82 -22.57 -31.84
C ILE A 555 13.54 -22.59 -31.03
N LEU A 556 13.04 -21.43 -30.59
CA LEU A 556 11.84 -21.32 -29.77
C LEU A 556 10.53 -21.27 -30.58
N ALA A 557 10.57 -20.91 -31.86
CA ALA A 557 9.38 -20.80 -32.72
C ALA A 557 8.48 -22.03 -32.69
N PRO A 558 9.00 -23.29 -32.74
CA PRO A 558 8.16 -24.49 -32.69
C PRO A 558 7.32 -24.62 -31.41
N VAL A 559 7.73 -24.02 -30.30
CA VAL A 559 6.97 -24.02 -29.04
C VAL A 559 5.63 -23.29 -29.21
N PHE A 560 5.57 -22.29 -30.09
CA PHE A 560 4.38 -21.50 -30.37
C PHE A 560 3.49 -22.07 -31.47
N ARG A 561 3.89 -23.18 -32.10
CA ARG A 561 3.12 -23.88 -33.13
C ARG A 561 1.68 -24.23 -32.69
N PRO A 562 1.45 -24.72 -31.46
CA PRO A 562 0.08 -24.99 -31.00
C PRO A 562 -0.80 -23.74 -30.91
N LEU A 563 -0.18 -22.56 -30.77
CA LEU A 563 -0.86 -21.27 -30.71
C LEU A 563 -1.10 -20.65 -32.08
N GLY A 564 -0.60 -21.26 -33.16
CA GLY A 564 -0.82 -20.84 -34.55
C GLY A 564 0.14 -19.75 -35.05
N PHE A 565 1.24 -19.46 -34.35
CA PHE A 565 2.28 -18.51 -34.79
C PHE A 565 3.69 -19.11 -34.58
N GLU A 566 4.16 -19.86 -35.57
CA GLU A 566 5.46 -20.54 -35.58
C GLU A 566 6.60 -19.70 -36.22
N ASP A 567 6.32 -18.46 -36.62
CA ASP A 567 7.33 -17.62 -37.28
C ASP A 567 8.39 -17.12 -36.28
N TRP A 568 9.68 -17.27 -36.65
CA TRP A 568 10.81 -16.86 -35.82
C TRP A 568 10.80 -15.33 -35.55
N ARG A 569 10.28 -14.51 -36.47
CA ARG A 569 10.17 -13.04 -36.32
C ARG A 569 9.21 -12.70 -35.18
N VAL A 570 8.10 -13.43 -35.09
CA VAL A 570 7.12 -13.28 -34.01
C VAL A 570 7.73 -13.66 -32.68
N THR A 571 8.46 -14.78 -32.64
CA THR A 571 9.13 -15.24 -31.42
C THR A 571 10.22 -14.28 -30.97
N THR A 572 11.02 -13.76 -31.90
CA THR A 572 12.03 -12.73 -31.63
C THR A 572 11.38 -11.48 -31.04
N ALA A 573 10.27 -11.02 -31.62
CA ALA A 573 9.53 -9.87 -31.10
C ALA A 573 8.95 -10.12 -29.70
N LEU A 574 8.56 -11.34 -29.36
CA LEU A 574 8.13 -11.67 -28.00
C LEU A 574 9.30 -11.65 -27.01
N ILE A 575 10.49 -12.04 -27.44
CA ILE A 575 11.71 -11.99 -26.59
C ILE A 575 12.10 -10.52 -26.32
N THR A 576 12.11 -9.67 -27.35
CA THR A 576 12.36 -8.23 -27.15
C THR A 576 11.27 -7.57 -26.33
N GLY A 577 10.00 -7.97 -26.53
CA GLY A 577 8.86 -7.54 -25.73
C GLY A 577 8.90 -7.97 -24.25
N PHE A 578 9.80 -8.86 -23.89
CA PHE A 578 10.07 -9.17 -22.49
C PHE A 578 10.83 -8.05 -21.77
N THR A 579 11.70 -7.33 -22.47
CA THR A 579 12.37 -6.13 -21.91
C THR A 579 11.37 -4.99 -21.77
N ALA A 580 10.67 -4.67 -22.85
CA ALA A 580 9.66 -3.63 -22.90
C ALA A 580 8.57 -4.02 -23.90
N LYS A 581 7.30 -4.00 -23.47
CA LYS A 581 6.19 -4.52 -24.29
C LYS A 581 6.01 -3.81 -25.63
N GLU A 582 6.26 -2.51 -25.67
CA GLU A 582 6.21 -1.70 -26.89
C GLU A 582 7.25 -2.13 -27.94
N ALA A 583 8.35 -2.75 -27.51
CA ALA A 583 9.38 -3.26 -28.42
C ALA A 583 8.85 -4.36 -29.37
N VAL A 584 7.77 -5.05 -29.01
CA VAL A 584 7.12 -6.05 -29.90
C VAL A 584 6.77 -5.45 -31.27
N VAL A 585 6.14 -4.28 -31.28
CA VAL A 585 5.70 -3.61 -32.50
C VAL A 585 6.88 -3.13 -33.32
N SER A 586 7.85 -2.49 -32.66
CA SER A 586 9.07 -1.98 -33.32
C SER A 586 9.88 -3.13 -33.94
N THR A 587 10.10 -4.22 -33.20
CA THR A 587 10.84 -5.40 -33.69
C THR A 587 10.13 -6.06 -34.86
N LEU A 588 8.80 -6.22 -34.79
CA LEU A 588 8.02 -6.74 -35.94
C LEU A 588 8.15 -5.82 -37.16
N GLY A 589 8.11 -4.51 -37.00
CA GLY A 589 8.31 -3.53 -38.05
C GLY A 589 9.68 -3.68 -38.73
N ILE A 590 10.76 -3.81 -37.95
CA ILE A 590 12.14 -4.01 -38.43
C ILE A 590 12.26 -5.36 -39.17
N LEU A 591 11.83 -6.45 -38.52
CA LEU A 591 12.01 -7.80 -39.08
C LEU A 591 11.14 -8.10 -40.32
N THR A 592 10.06 -7.35 -40.51
CA THR A 592 9.21 -7.44 -41.70
C THR A 592 9.66 -6.50 -42.83
N GLY A 593 10.54 -5.56 -42.52
CA GLY A 593 10.97 -4.53 -43.48
C GLY A 593 9.91 -3.50 -43.85
N ALA A 594 8.76 -3.53 -43.14
CA ALA A 594 7.58 -2.72 -43.51
C ALA A 594 7.54 -1.35 -42.79
N GLY A 595 8.43 -1.11 -41.82
CA GLY A 595 8.31 0.05 -40.95
C GLY A 595 7.00 0.05 -40.15
N THR A 596 6.77 1.08 -39.34
CA THR A 596 5.55 1.17 -38.53
C THR A 596 4.30 1.53 -39.34
N GLU A 597 4.45 2.24 -40.44
CA GLU A 597 3.31 2.72 -41.29
C GLU A 597 2.65 1.60 -42.09
N HIS A 598 3.42 0.62 -42.56
CA HIS A 598 2.92 -0.49 -43.38
C HIS A 598 2.86 -1.83 -42.64
N LEU A 599 3.07 -1.82 -41.34
CA LEU A 599 3.12 -3.03 -40.52
C LEU A 599 1.82 -3.82 -40.54
N SER A 600 0.66 -3.14 -40.57
CA SER A 600 -0.65 -3.81 -40.61
C SER A 600 -0.82 -4.71 -41.87
N ALA A 601 -0.27 -4.28 -43.02
CA ALA A 601 -0.28 -5.08 -44.23
C ALA A 601 0.71 -6.25 -44.17
N ALA A 602 1.89 -6.05 -43.57
CA ALA A 602 2.91 -7.10 -43.42
C ALA A 602 2.45 -8.20 -42.44
N LEU A 603 1.71 -7.85 -41.38
CA LEU A 603 1.16 -8.79 -40.42
C LEU A 603 0.17 -9.78 -41.04
N SER A 604 -0.60 -9.37 -42.04
CA SER A 604 -1.53 -10.26 -42.74
C SER A 604 -0.84 -11.41 -43.49
N GLY A 605 0.46 -11.28 -43.78
CA GLY A 605 1.31 -12.35 -44.31
C GLY A 605 1.88 -13.30 -43.25
N LEU A 606 1.89 -12.90 -41.98
CA LEU A 606 2.45 -13.68 -40.87
C LEU A 606 1.39 -14.37 -40.00
N PHE A 607 0.18 -13.79 -39.96
CA PHE A 607 -0.90 -14.26 -39.11
C PHE A 607 -2.18 -14.48 -39.90
N THR A 608 -2.95 -15.46 -39.48
CA THR A 608 -4.37 -15.58 -39.80
C THR A 608 -5.19 -14.82 -38.74
N PRO A 609 -6.45 -14.46 -39.02
CA PRO A 609 -7.29 -13.82 -37.99
C PRO A 609 -7.37 -14.62 -36.66
N LEU A 610 -7.38 -15.94 -36.75
CA LEU A 610 -7.40 -16.82 -35.55
C LEU A 610 -6.08 -16.77 -34.79
N SER A 611 -4.96 -16.87 -35.50
CA SER A 611 -3.63 -16.79 -34.86
C SER A 611 -3.33 -15.38 -34.32
N ALA A 612 -3.92 -14.34 -34.93
CA ALA A 612 -3.86 -12.98 -34.39
C ALA A 612 -4.60 -12.85 -33.03
N VAL A 613 -5.80 -13.44 -32.91
CA VAL A 613 -6.50 -13.51 -31.61
C VAL A 613 -5.70 -14.31 -30.59
N SER A 614 -5.12 -15.45 -31.01
CA SER A 614 -4.27 -16.25 -30.15
C SER A 614 -3.05 -15.47 -29.65
N PHE A 615 -2.37 -14.72 -30.53
CA PHE A 615 -1.24 -13.88 -30.18
C PHE A 615 -1.64 -12.73 -29.24
N LEU A 616 -2.76 -12.06 -29.48
CA LEU A 616 -3.29 -11.01 -28.61
C LEU A 616 -3.61 -11.56 -27.22
N THR A 617 -4.24 -12.74 -27.14
CA THR A 617 -4.54 -13.41 -25.88
C THR A 617 -3.26 -13.83 -25.17
N PHE A 618 -2.30 -14.37 -25.90
CA PHE A 618 -0.97 -14.69 -25.35
C PHE A 618 -0.28 -13.43 -24.82
N THR A 619 -0.29 -12.33 -25.57
CA THR A 619 0.31 -11.05 -25.16
C THR A 619 -0.38 -10.46 -23.92
N LEU A 620 -1.67 -10.70 -23.77
CA LEU A 620 -2.42 -10.32 -22.57
C LEU A 620 -1.91 -11.08 -21.33
N LEU A 621 -1.67 -12.39 -21.46
CA LEU A 621 -1.42 -13.30 -20.35
C LEU A 621 0.06 -13.58 -20.06
N TYR A 622 0.96 -13.41 -21.04
CA TYR A 622 2.36 -13.74 -20.83
C TYR A 622 3.06 -12.77 -19.89
N THR A 623 4.24 -13.16 -19.42
CA THR A 623 4.97 -12.48 -18.34
C THR A 623 5.00 -10.96 -18.51
N PRO A 624 4.93 -10.18 -17.43
CA PRO A 624 5.15 -8.74 -17.48
C PRO A 624 6.59 -8.42 -17.92
N CYS A 625 6.89 -7.14 -18.21
CA CYS A 625 8.23 -6.70 -18.57
C CYS A 625 9.26 -6.96 -17.46
N VAL A 626 10.55 -6.99 -17.83
CA VAL A 626 11.67 -7.25 -16.89
C VAL A 626 11.62 -6.34 -15.67
N ALA A 627 11.29 -5.05 -15.85
CA ALA A 627 11.15 -4.10 -14.75
C ALA A 627 10.04 -4.51 -13.75
N ALA A 628 8.91 -5.01 -14.27
CA ALA A 628 7.82 -5.47 -13.42
C ALA A 628 8.18 -6.77 -12.67
N ILE A 629 8.88 -7.71 -13.33
CA ILE A 629 9.38 -8.94 -12.67
C ILE A 629 10.37 -8.59 -11.56
N ALA A 630 11.29 -7.64 -11.82
CA ALA A 630 12.22 -7.17 -10.80
C ALA A 630 11.50 -6.51 -9.60
N ALA A 631 10.41 -5.77 -9.85
CA ALA A 631 9.57 -5.22 -8.79
C ALA A 631 8.86 -6.33 -8.00
N ILE A 632 8.25 -7.31 -8.69
CA ILE A 632 7.57 -8.46 -8.05
C ILE A 632 8.53 -9.27 -7.18
N GLY A 633 9.76 -9.51 -7.66
CA GLY A 633 10.76 -10.28 -6.91
C GLY A 633 11.29 -9.59 -5.65
N ARG A 634 11.08 -8.28 -5.52
CA ARG A 634 11.50 -7.48 -4.35
C ARG A 634 10.41 -7.29 -3.32
N GLU A 635 9.14 -7.36 -3.71
CA GLU A 635 7.97 -7.20 -2.84
C GLU A 635 7.45 -8.55 -2.32
#